data_8e8c041ea23612fa0f4e518ccfac09e9
#
_entry.id   8e8c041ea23612fa0f4e518ccfac09e9
#
_cell.length_a   1.000
_cell.length_b   1.000
_cell.length_c   1.000
_cell.angle_alpha   90.00
_cell.angle_beta   90.00
_cell.angle_gamma   90.00
#
_symmetry.space_group_name_H-M   'P 1'
#
loop_
_entity.id
_entity.type
_entity.pdbx_description
1 polymer ?
#
loop_
_entity_poly.entity_id
_entity_poly.type
_entity_poly.pdbx_seq_one_letter_code
_entity_poly.pdbx_strand_id
1 'polypeptide(L)'
;MNETIYMNRELSWLKFNERVLEEAENPKVPLCERLTFASIYQSNLDEFFMVRVGSLIDQMLVAKDSRDNKTHMTPKEQIQAILPQVEILNRRKDEVYGKLMEKIEEYGVRLVDFSRITEEENKFLEAYFDMEISGLISPTIVGKRQPFPFLKNKEIYAVVVLTTKSGKERLGIIPCGSGVFERLIHLPGGNTYMLSEELILHYIPKVFKGYQVKEKSLLRVTRNADIDADALYDEDLDYREFMADLIKKRKKLAPVRIELSRKLSEGSVKLICEHLAIKSQYVFHSQAPLDLSFVFQIEDALRKIPELFYERRTPRKSPAFTGDRPILDQIKEKDKLLSYPYESINPFLNMLHEAANDKDVVSIKMTLYRVAKQSKVVEALIEAAENGKEVLVLVELKARFDEENNIGWSRLLEDAGCRVIYGLDGYKVHSKLCLITKKTDEQIEYYTQIGTGNYNEKTSRLYTDLSLMTYNVDIGLEAANVFQALAMGETIKHVDHLLVAPKCLQNKILDMIDEEIAHARAGEPAYIGLKMNSLTDKKIMEKLVEASCAGVRIDMVIRGICCLIPQVPGKTENIHVRSIVGRFLEHSRIYIFGSEGREKIYIASADFMTRNTLRRVEVAAPVYDEEIKARLLEMFRIMLKDNQQARQENGEGIYRILPTDEEPLNAQEYFYEQAYELSLIHI
;
A
#
# COMPACT_ATOMS: atom_id res chain seq x y z
N MET A 1 -27.44 25.77 -1.94
CA MET A 1 -26.80 24.44 -2.01
C MET A 1 -25.87 24.32 -0.81
N ASN A 2 -26.05 23.31 0.05
CA ASN A 2 -25.06 23.04 1.09
C ASN A 2 -23.79 22.55 0.38
N GLU A 3 -22.86 23.43 0.13
CA GLU A 3 -21.56 23.10 -0.41
C GLU A 3 -20.81 22.30 0.65
N THR A 4 -20.79 20.97 0.46
CA THR A 4 -20.08 20.08 1.36
C THR A 4 -18.59 20.18 1.05
N ILE A 5 -17.81 20.59 2.06
CA ILE A 5 -16.34 20.66 1.96
C ILE A 5 -15.66 19.30 2.26
N TYR A 6 -16.46 18.28 2.47
CA TYR A 6 -15.93 16.94 2.82
C TYR A 6 -16.38 15.88 1.83
N MET A 7 -15.47 14.99 1.52
CA MET A 7 -15.70 13.77 0.76
C MET A 7 -15.71 12.55 1.67
N ASN A 8 -16.61 11.58 1.38
CA ASN A 8 -16.58 10.30 2.07
C ASN A 8 -15.22 9.60 1.80
N ARG A 9 -14.67 9.01 2.84
CA ARG A 9 -13.36 8.36 2.82
C ARG A 9 -13.25 7.25 1.78
N GLU A 10 -14.26 6.40 1.66
CA GLU A 10 -14.24 5.25 0.77
C GLU A 10 -14.41 5.68 -0.70
N LEU A 11 -15.21 6.71 -0.94
CA LEU A 11 -15.34 7.32 -2.27
C LEU A 11 -14.05 8.04 -2.70
N SER A 12 -13.38 8.72 -1.77
CA SER A 12 -12.06 9.31 -2.02
C SER A 12 -11.01 8.23 -2.33
N TRP A 13 -11.09 7.07 -1.66
CA TRP A 13 -10.22 5.94 -1.97
C TRP A 13 -10.47 5.40 -3.39
N LEU A 14 -11.72 5.30 -3.84
CA LEU A 14 -12.03 4.89 -5.21
C LEU A 14 -11.44 5.86 -6.24
N LYS A 15 -11.50 7.17 -5.98
CA LYS A 15 -10.84 8.17 -6.82
C LYS A 15 -9.31 8.01 -6.87
N PHE A 16 -8.70 7.57 -5.76
CA PHE A 16 -7.28 7.22 -5.78
C PHE A 16 -7.02 6.01 -6.69
N ASN A 17 -7.80 4.95 -6.55
CA ASN A 17 -7.61 3.75 -7.38
C ASN A 17 -7.96 4.02 -8.86
N GLU A 18 -8.87 4.96 -9.13
CA GLU A 18 -9.11 5.49 -10.47
C GLU A 18 -7.86 6.12 -11.07
N ARG A 19 -7.11 6.96 -10.32
CA ARG A 19 -5.83 7.53 -10.78
C ARG A 19 -4.77 6.46 -11.08
N VAL A 20 -4.80 5.33 -10.38
CA VAL A 20 -3.94 4.17 -10.70
C VAL A 20 -4.34 3.56 -12.04
N LEU A 21 -5.65 3.44 -12.31
CA LEU A 21 -6.15 2.95 -13.61
C LEU A 21 -5.82 3.91 -14.76
N GLU A 22 -5.84 5.22 -14.51
CA GLU A 22 -5.44 6.22 -15.51
C GLU A 22 -3.98 6.08 -15.96
N GLU A 23 -3.07 5.58 -15.10
CA GLU A 23 -1.70 5.25 -15.54
C GLU A 23 -1.70 4.07 -16.54
N ALA A 24 -2.62 3.11 -16.40
CA ALA A 24 -2.80 2.07 -17.42
C ALA A 24 -3.34 2.60 -18.75
N GLU A 25 -4.08 3.70 -18.73
CA GLU A 25 -4.61 4.36 -19.93
C GLU A 25 -3.59 5.31 -20.57
N ASN A 26 -2.64 5.85 -19.82
CA ASN A 26 -1.73 6.89 -20.24
C ASN A 26 -0.74 6.38 -21.31
N PRO A 27 -0.80 6.89 -22.57
CA PRO A 27 0.09 6.43 -23.64
C PRO A 27 1.56 6.80 -23.44
N LYS A 28 1.88 7.73 -22.54
CA LYS A 28 3.25 8.09 -22.19
C LYS A 28 3.92 7.05 -21.27
N VAL A 29 3.13 6.19 -20.62
CA VAL A 29 3.64 5.08 -19.81
C VAL A 29 3.97 3.91 -20.75
N PRO A 30 5.13 3.24 -20.60
CA PRO A 30 5.50 2.07 -21.38
C PRO A 30 4.45 0.94 -21.30
N LEU A 31 4.28 0.19 -22.40
CA LEU A 31 3.14 -0.72 -22.57
C LEU A 31 3.02 -1.80 -21.49
N CYS A 32 4.12 -2.45 -21.10
CA CYS A 32 4.11 -3.46 -20.03
C CYS A 32 3.84 -2.82 -18.67
N GLU A 33 4.35 -1.62 -18.39
CA GLU A 33 4.06 -0.91 -17.15
C GLU A 33 2.56 -0.54 -17.05
N ARG A 34 1.93 -0.20 -18.18
CA ARG A 34 0.46 0.03 -18.22
C ARG A 34 -0.31 -1.24 -17.86
N LEU A 35 0.15 -2.40 -18.32
CA LEU A 35 -0.45 -3.69 -17.98
C LEU A 35 -0.25 -3.99 -16.47
N THR A 36 0.94 -3.70 -15.93
CA THR A 36 1.22 -3.74 -14.49
C THR A 36 0.27 -2.83 -13.71
N PHE A 37 0.02 -1.58 -14.14
CA PHE A 37 -0.93 -0.68 -13.46
C PHE A 37 -2.37 -1.22 -13.45
N ALA A 38 -2.82 -1.87 -14.51
CA ALA A 38 -4.13 -2.55 -14.54
C ALA A 38 -4.21 -3.69 -13.49
N SER A 39 -3.14 -4.45 -13.32
CA SER A 39 -3.02 -5.49 -12.28
C SER A 39 -2.99 -4.89 -10.86
N ILE A 40 -2.26 -3.78 -10.66
CA ILE A 40 -2.22 -3.05 -9.38
C ILE A 40 -3.61 -2.51 -9.02
N TYR A 41 -4.33 -1.91 -9.98
CA TYR A 41 -5.71 -1.47 -9.78
C TYR A 41 -6.59 -2.59 -9.23
N GLN A 42 -6.52 -3.77 -9.83
CA GLN A 42 -7.32 -4.94 -9.40
C GLN A 42 -6.90 -5.42 -8.00
N SER A 43 -5.61 -5.51 -7.75
CA SER A 43 -5.09 -5.92 -6.43
C SER A 43 -5.49 -4.94 -5.32
N ASN A 44 -5.43 -3.64 -5.60
CA ASN A 44 -5.89 -2.59 -4.68
C ASN A 44 -7.39 -2.75 -4.38
N LEU A 45 -8.20 -3.01 -5.41
CA LEU A 45 -9.64 -3.20 -5.24
C LEU A 45 -9.96 -4.46 -4.42
N ASP A 46 -9.19 -5.54 -4.58
CA ASP A 46 -9.30 -6.73 -3.73
C ASP A 46 -9.09 -6.37 -2.26
N GLU A 47 -8.03 -5.64 -1.94
CA GLU A 47 -7.75 -5.20 -0.58
C GLU A 47 -8.85 -4.28 -0.04
N PHE A 48 -9.35 -3.37 -0.86
CA PHE A 48 -10.46 -2.49 -0.49
C PHE A 48 -11.71 -3.27 -0.08
N PHE A 49 -12.09 -4.30 -0.86
CA PHE A 49 -13.21 -5.17 -0.50
C PHE A 49 -12.93 -5.98 0.77
N MET A 50 -11.74 -6.58 0.87
CA MET A 50 -11.34 -7.39 2.01
C MET A 50 -11.36 -6.61 3.33
N VAL A 51 -10.98 -5.33 3.29
CA VAL A 51 -10.76 -4.52 4.48
C VAL A 51 -11.87 -3.51 4.69
N ARG A 52 -12.18 -2.69 3.68
CA ARG A 52 -13.07 -1.54 3.87
C ARG A 52 -14.53 -1.89 3.68
N VAL A 53 -14.87 -2.54 2.58
CA VAL A 53 -16.25 -3.02 2.34
C VAL A 53 -16.61 -4.09 3.37
N GLY A 54 -15.67 -4.98 3.72
CA GLY A 54 -15.83 -5.94 4.79
C GLY A 54 -16.20 -5.28 6.13
N SER A 55 -15.43 -4.28 6.55
CA SER A 55 -15.70 -3.51 7.78
C SER A 55 -17.06 -2.79 7.73
N LEU A 56 -17.46 -2.22 6.59
CA LEU A 56 -18.78 -1.59 6.44
C LEU A 56 -19.93 -2.61 6.55
N ILE A 57 -19.75 -3.82 6.00
CA ILE A 57 -20.74 -4.92 6.11
C ILE A 57 -20.87 -5.33 7.59
N ASP A 58 -19.76 -5.47 8.30
CA ASP A 58 -19.80 -5.82 9.74
C ASP A 58 -20.47 -4.71 10.56
N GLN A 59 -20.18 -3.44 10.27
CA GLN A 59 -20.85 -2.30 10.92
C GLN A 59 -22.36 -2.28 10.66
N MET A 60 -22.84 -2.70 9.49
CA MET A 60 -24.27 -2.83 9.22
C MET A 60 -24.96 -3.85 10.13
N LEU A 61 -24.24 -4.84 10.62
CA LEU A 61 -24.79 -5.88 11.51
C LEU A 61 -24.81 -5.42 12.97
N VAL A 62 -23.80 -4.66 13.41
CA VAL A 62 -23.57 -4.31 14.82
C VAL A 62 -24.00 -2.88 15.15
N ALA A 63 -23.81 -1.94 14.22
CA ALA A 63 -24.00 -0.50 14.43
C ALA A 63 -24.60 0.18 13.19
N LYS A 64 -25.73 -0.35 12.72
CA LYS A 64 -26.41 0.04 11.46
C LYS A 64 -26.71 1.55 11.34
N ASP A 65 -26.94 2.23 12.46
CA ASP A 65 -27.31 3.65 12.53
C ASP A 65 -26.08 4.55 12.78
N SER A 66 -24.88 3.97 12.90
CA SER A 66 -23.63 4.76 13.00
C SER A 66 -23.44 5.60 11.75
N ARG A 67 -22.91 6.80 11.89
CA ARG A 67 -22.69 7.73 10.78
C ARG A 67 -21.22 8.10 10.66
N ASP A 68 -20.74 8.18 9.42
CA ASP A 68 -19.44 8.79 9.14
C ASP A 68 -19.39 10.23 9.66
N ASN A 69 -18.31 10.61 10.28
CA ASN A 69 -18.18 11.89 10.97
C ASN A 69 -17.93 13.09 10.02
N LYS A 70 -17.85 12.86 8.70
CA LYS A 70 -17.61 13.89 7.68
C LYS A 70 -18.85 14.11 6.81
N THR A 71 -19.35 13.05 6.21
CA THR A 71 -20.48 13.08 5.28
C THR A 71 -21.80 12.62 5.91
N HIS A 72 -21.74 12.15 7.15
CA HIS A 72 -22.89 11.63 7.91
C HIS A 72 -23.63 10.45 7.24
N MET A 73 -22.99 9.78 6.31
CA MET A 73 -23.52 8.57 5.66
C MET A 73 -23.49 7.37 6.62
N THR A 74 -24.55 6.61 6.64
CA THR A 74 -24.61 5.30 7.30
C THR A 74 -23.76 4.27 6.53
N PRO A 75 -23.35 3.13 7.14
CA PRO A 75 -22.62 2.07 6.42
C PRO A 75 -23.38 1.58 5.18
N LYS A 76 -24.70 1.50 5.25
CA LYS A 76 -25.56 1.12 4.11
C LYS A 76 -25.49 2.14 2.97
N GLU A 77 -25.61 3.42 3.28
CA GLU A 77 -25.54 4.51 2.29
C GLU A 77 -24.16 4.56 1.65
N GLN A 78 -23.08 4.35 2.40
CA GLN A 78 -21.73 4.25 1.87
C GLN A 78 -21.59 3.10 0.88
N ILE A 79 -22.07 1.89 1.21
CA ILE A 79 -22.05 0.74 0.30
C ILE A 79 -22.88 1.01 -0.96
N GLN A 80 -24.07 1.62 -0.81
CA GLN A 80 -24.91 1.99 -1.96
C GLN A 80 -24.23 2.99 -2.91
N ALA A 81 -23.37 3.87 -2.39
CA ALA A 81 -22.58 4.78 -3.20
C ALA A 81 -21.32 4.12 -3.81
N ILE A 82 -20.69 3.17 -3.11
CA ILE A 82 -19.48 2.47 -3.54
C ILE A 82 -19.75 1.55 -4.72
N LEU A 83 -20.79 0.67 -4.64
CA LEU A 83 -20.99 -0.41 -5.61
C LEU A 83 -21.16 0.07 -7.06
N PRO A 84 -21.94 1.14 -7.35
CA PRO A 84 -22.05 1.67 -8.71
C PRO A 84 -20.74 2.23 -9.25
N GLN A 85 -19.94 2.88 -8.41
CA GLN A 85 -18.63 3.41 -8.81
C GLN A 85 -17.66 2.27 -9.16
N VAL A 86 -17.66 1.20 -8.35
CA VAL A 86 -16.86 -0.01 -8.63
C VAL A 86 -17.28 -0.64 -9.96
N GLU A 87 -18.58 -0.72 -10.26
CA GLU A 87 -19.09 -1.26 -11.53
C GLU A 87 -18.57 -0.45 -12.73
N ILE A 88 -18.62 0.88 -12.65
CA ILE A 88 -18.11 1.78 -13.70
C ILE A 88 -16.59 1.57 -13.89
N LEU A 89 -15.83 1.57 -12.82
CA LEU A 89 -14.38 1.43 -12.88
C LEU A 89 -13.94 0.04 -13.36
N ASN A 90 -14.68 -1.01 -13.01
CA ASN A 90 -14.39 -2.37 -13.50
C ASN A 90 -14.62 -2.51 -15.01
N ARG A 91 -15.69 -1.92 -15.56
CA ARG A 91 -15.90 -1.89 -17.02
C ARG A 91 -14.75 -1.15 -17.71
N ARG A 92 -14.37 0.00 -17.19
CA ARG A 92 -13.24 0.77 -17.71
C ARG A 92 -11.92 -0.01 -17.65
N LYS A 93 -11.66 -0.73 -16.55
CA LYS A 93 -10.51 -1.65 -16.42
C LYS A 93 -10.55 -2.76 -17.48
N ASP A 94 -11.71 -3.36 -17.73
CA ASP A 94 -11.86 -4.43 -18.72
C ASP A 94 -11.56 -3.91 -20.16
N GLU A 95 -12.05 -2.71 -20.51
CA GLU A 95 -11.77 -2.07 -21.78
C GLU A 95 -10.28 -1.72 -21.95
N VAL A 96 -9.65 -1.18 -20.88
CA VAL A 96 -8.22 -0.85 -20.86
C VAL A 96 -7.39 -2.11 -21.06
N TYR A 97 -7.68 -3.17 -20.29
CA TYR A 97 -7.00 -4.45 -20.41
C TYR A 97 -7.08 -5.01 -21.82
N GLY A 98 -8.28 -5.02 -22.41
CA GLY A 98 -8.49 -5.51 -23.79
C GLY A 98 -7.59 -4.78 -24.80
N LYS A 99 -7.60 -3.43 -24.78
CA LYS A 99 -6.77 -2.60 -25.65
C LYS A 99 -5.25 -2.82 -25.43
N LEU A 100 -4.84 -3.06 -24.18
CA LEU A 100 -3.45 -3.35 -23.88
C LEU A 100 -3.02 -4.71 -24.44
N MET A 101 -3.85 -5.73 -24.30
CA MET A 101 -3.56 -7.07 -24.83
C MET A 101 -3.54 -7.09 -26.36
N GLU A 102 -4.41 -6.32 -27.05
CA GLU A 102 -4.34 -6.14 -28.50
C GLU A 102 -2.98 -5.55 -28.94
N LYS A 103 -2.47 -4.55 -28.21
CA LYS A 103 -1.16 -3.98 -28.46
C LYS A 103 0.00 -4.94 -28.14
N ILE A 104 -0.14 -5.76 -27.11
CA ILE A 104 0.86 -6.79 -26.77
C ILE A 104 0.99 -7.83 -27.89
N GLU A 105 -0.10 -8.15 -28.60
CA GLU A 105 -0.07 -9.06 -29.76
C GLU A 105 0.81 -8.54 -30.90
N GLU A 106 0.93 -7.22 -31.09
CA GLU A 106 1.80 -6.61 -32.10
C GLU A 106 3.29 -6.95 -31.85
N TYR A 107 3.65 -7.27 -30.61
CA TYR A 107 4.99 -7.70 -30.19
C TYR A 107 5.17 -9.22 -30.14
N GLY A 108 4.21 -9.97 -30.74
CA GLY A 108 4.31 -11.41 -30.92
C GLY A 108 3.94 -12.26 -29.69
N VAL A 109 3.32 -11.67 -28.66
CA VAL A 109 2.79 -12.40 -27.50
C VAL A 109 1.27 -12.44 -27.59
N ARG A 110 0.70 -13.64 -27.59
CA ARG A 110 -0.74 -13.87 -27.74
C ARG A 110 -1.31 -14.59 -26.51
N LEU A 111 -2.33 -14.02 -25.90
CA LEU A 111 -3.20 -14.74 -24.97
C LEU A 111 -4.48 -15.15 -25.74
N VAL A 112 -4.72 -16.45 -25.87
CA VAL A 112 -5.80 -16.98 -26.70
C VAL A 112 -6.89 -17.64 -25.86
N ASP A 113 -8.08 -17.68 -26.42
CA ASP A 113 -9.19 -18.51 -26.00
C ASP A 113 -9.57 -19.49 -27.11
N PHE A 114 -10.54 -20.37 -26.86
CA PHE A 114 -10.95 -21.39 -27.83
C PHE A 114 -11.60 -20.87 -29.10
N SER A 115 -11.92 -19.58 -29.22
CA SER A 115 -12.39 -18.95 -30.45
C SER A 115 -11.27 -18.54 -31.41
N ARG A 116 -10.02 -18.49 -30.94
CA ARG A 116 -8.86 -17.93 -31.64
C ARG A 116 -7.67 -18.87 -31.75
N ILE A 117 -7.87 -20.18 -31.56
CA ILE A 117 -6.83 -21.20 -31.66
C ILE A 117 -6.87 -21.95 -33.00
N THR A 118 -5.71 -22.46 -33.41
CA THR A 118 -5.55 -23.34 -34.57
C THR A 118 -5.97 -24.79 -34.21
N GLU A 119 -6.11 -25.64 -35.21
CA GLU A 119 -6.40 -27.07 -34.97
C GLU A 119 -5.24 -27.79 -34.25
N GLU A 120 -4.01 -27.38 -34.52
CA GLU A 120 -2.82 -27.91 -33.85
C GLU A 120 -2.77 -27.52 -32.37
N GLU A 121 -2.99 -26.23 -32.08
CA GLU A 121 -3.10 -25.71 -30.71
C GLU A 121 -4.25 -26.39 -29.93
N ASN A 122 -5.38 -26.64 -30.59
CA ASN A 122 -6.50 -27.34 -29.97
C ASN A 122 -6.16 -28.81 -29.62
N LYS A 123 -5.47 -29.52 -30.52
CA LYS A 123 -5.00 -30.90 -30.22
C LYS A 123 -4.02 -30.94 -29.08
N PHE A 124 -3.10 -29.97 -29.04
CA PHE A 124 -2.17 -29.83 -27.93
C PHE A 124 -2.89 -29.58 -26.60
N LEU A 125 -3.82 -28.63 -26.56
CA LEU A 125 -4.58 -28.28 -25.37
C LEU A 125 -5.46 -29.44 -24.87
N GLU A 126 -6.05 -30.22 -25.78
CA GLU A 126 -6.81 -31.42 -25.41
C GLU A 126 -5.90 -32.46 -24.73
N ALA A 127 -4.75 -32.75 -25.33
CA ALA A 127 -3.76 -33.66 -24.76
C ALA A 127 -3.22 -33.16 -23.41
N TYR A 128 -2.93 -31.86 -23.32
CA TYR A 128 -2.48 -31.22 -22.09
C TYR A 128 -3.52 -31.34 -20.97
N PHE A 129 -4.80 -31.06 -21.29
CA PHE A 129 -5.88 -31.23 -20.32
C PHE A 129 -5.98 -32.68 -19.81
N ASP A 130 -5.93 -33.66 -20.71
CA ASP A 130 -6.07 -35.08 -20.35
C ASP A 130 -4.86 -35.60 -19.54
N MET A 131 -3.62 -35.14 -19.83
CA MET A 131 -2.40 -35.61 -19.17
C MET A 131 -2.04 -34.83 -17.92
N GLU A 132 -2.14 -33.49 -17.94
CA GLU A 132 -1.58 -32.62 -16.92
C GLU A 132 -2.63 -32.05 -15.95
N ILE A 133 -3.89 -31.93 -16.35
CA ILE A 133 -4.92 -31.28 -15.54
C ILE A 133 -5.99 -32.25 -15.03
N SER A 134 -6.52 -33.10 -15.89
CA SER A 134 -7.71 -33.92 -15.62
C SER A 134 -7.58 -34.79 -14.36
N GLY A 135 -6.37 -35.34 -14.11
CA GLY A 135 -6.08 -36.17 -12.94
C GLY A 135 -5.88 -35.38 -11.63
N LEU A 136 -5.69 -34.06 -11.70
CA LEU A 136 -5.35 -33.20 -10.59
C LEU A 136 -6.53 -32.36 -10.08
N ILE A 137 -7.59 -32.20 -10.90
CA ILE A 137 -8.80 -31.45 -10.51
C ILE A 137 -9.73 -32.30 -9.66
N SER A 138 -10.42 -31.67 -8.70
CA SER A 138 -11.35 -32.33 -7.79
C SER A 138 -12.76 -31.74 -7.96
N PRO A 139 -13.57 -32.23 -8.92
CA PRO A 139 -14.91 -31.72 -9.17
C PRO A 139 -15.86 -32.10 -8.03
N THR A 140 -16.75 -31.19 -7.68
CA THR A 140 -17.79 -31.38 -6.68
C THR A 140 -19.15 -31.14 -7.31
N ILE A 141 -20.11 -32.07 -7.17
CA ILE A 141 -21.53 -31.87 -7.53
C ILE A 141 -22.31 -31.61 -6.24
N VAL A 142 -22.78 -30.35 -6.08
CA VAL A 142 -23.47 -29.93 -4.86
C VAL A 142 -24.78 -30.67 -4.68
N GLY A 143 -24.98 -31.26 -3.49
CA GLY A 143 -26.18 -32.00 -3.16
C GLY A 143 -26.20 -32.49 -1.71
N LYS A 144 -27.19 -33.35 -1.36
CA LYS A 144 -27.33 -33.81 0.04
C LYS A 144 -26.11 -34.54 0.61
N ARG A 145 -25.35 -35.24 -0.25
CA ARG A 145 -24.17 -36.02 0.16
C ARG A 145 -22.85 -35.30 -0.09
N GLN A 146 -22.87 -34.24 -0.87
CA GLN A 146 -21.72 -33.39 -1.17
C GLN A 146 -22.16 -31.93 -0.96
N PRO A 147 -21.95 -31.37 0.20
CA PRO A 147 -22.30 -29.97 0.50
C PRO A 147 -21.49 -29.01 -0.38
N PHE A 148 -21.93 -27.78 -0.46
CA PHE A 148 -21.21 -26.72 -1.17
C PHE A 148 -19.79 -26.58 -0.56
N PRO A 149 -18.72 -26.67 -1.37
CA PRO A 149 -17.36 -26.63 -0.87
C PRO A 149 -17.00 -25.22 -0.35
N PHE A 150 -16.06 -25.16 0.56
CA PHE A 150 -15.50 -23.88 0.99
C PHE A 150 -14.65 -23.28 -0.13
N LEU A 151 -15.06 -22.14 -0.66
CA LEU A 151 -14.30 -21.41 -1.67
C LEU A 151 -13.29 -20.50 -0.96
N LYS A 152 -12.00 -20.71 -1.24
CA LYS A 152 -10.91 -19.93 -0.63
C LYS A 152 -10.89 -18.51 -1.19
N ASN A 153 -10.37 -17.59 -0.37
CA ASN A 153 -10.25 -16.18 -0.73
C ASN A 153 -9.36 -15.99 -1.96
N LYS A 154 -9.85 -15.26 -2.96
CA LYS A 154 -9.19 -14.88 -4.21
C LYS A 154 -8.84 -16.05 -5.16
N GLU A 155 -9.18 -17.29 -4.83
CA GLU A 155 -9.01 -18.40 -5.76
C GLU A 155 -10.12 -18.43 -6.82
N ILE A 156 -9.78 -18.91 -8.01
CA ILE A 156 -10.68 -19.05 -9.14
C ILE A 156 -11.28 -20.46 -9.15
N TYR A 157 -12.57 -20.54 -9.44
CA TYR A 157 -13.33 -21.77 -9.56
C TYR A 157 -14.12 -21.79 -10.87
N ALA A 158 -14.19 -22.92 -11.55
CA ALA A 158 -15.20 -23.13 -12.59
C ALA A 158 -16.49 -23.56 -11.92
N VAL A 159 -17.57 -22.81 -12.18
CA VAL A 159 -18.93 -23.08 -11.70
C VAL A 159 -19.80 -23.45 -12.90
N VAL A 160 -20.55 -24.51 -12.76
CA VAL A 160 -21.39 -25.05 -13.84
C VAL A 160 -22.77 -25.45 -13.32
N VAL A 161 -23.81 -25.10 -14.07
CA VAL A 161 -25.18 -25.62 -13.87
C VAL A 161 -25.34 -26.84 -14.72
N LEU A 162 -25.53 -27.96 -14.07
CA LEU A 162 -25.66 -29.28 -14.65
C LEU A 162 -27.13 -29.73 -14.61
N THR A 163 -27.64 -30.31 -15.70
CA THR A 163 -28.96 -30.94 -15.75
C THR A 163 -28.82 -32.45 -15.77
N THR A 164 -29.50 -33.13 -14.86
CA THR A 164 -29.57 -34.60 -14.82
C THR A 164 -30.50 -35.13 -15.91
N LYS A 165 -30.43 -36.44 -16.22
CA LYS A 165 -31.34 -37.09 -17.14
C LYS A 165 -32.83 -36.96 -16.74
N SER A 166 -33.10 -36.72 -15.45
CA SER A 166 -34.45 -36.47 -14.92
C SER A 166 -34.87 -35.00 -14.94
N GLY A 167 -34.07 -34.11 -15.58
CA GLY A 167 -34.35 -32.67 -15.66
C GLY A 167 -34.03 -31.88 -14.41
N LYS A 168 -33.42 -32.49 -13.39
CA LYS A 168 -33.07 -31.80 -12.14
C LYS A 168 -31.74 -31.05 -12.28
N GLU A 169 -31.73 -29.77 -11.91
CA GLU A 169 -30.54 -28.95 -11.91
C GLU A 169 -29.63 -29.22 -10.68
N ARG A 170 -28.32 -29.14 -10.88
CA ARG A 170 -27.26 -29.30 -9.88
C ARG A 170 -26.15 -28.32 -10.16
N LEU A 171 -25.49 -27.86 -9.11
CA LEU A 171 -24.29 -27.04 -9.22
C LEU A 171 -23.07 -27.95 -9.21
N GLY A 172 -22.20 -27.79 -10.22
CA GLY A 172 -20.86 -28.36 -10.24
C GLY A 172 -19.82 -27.30 -9.98
N ILE A 173 -18.79 -27.63 -9.21
CA ILE A 173 -17.71 -26.73 -8.88
C ILE A 173 -16.36 -27.42 -9.05
N ILE A 174 -15.43 -26.77 -9.73
CA ILE A 174 -14.05 -27.25 -9.93
C ILE A 174 -13.08 -26.15 -9.47
N PRO A 175 -12.18 -26.45 -8.52
CA PRO A 175 -11.09 -25.53 -8.20
C PRO A 175 -10.14 -25.38 -9.40
N CYS A 176 -9.85 -24.14 -9.80
CA CYS A 176 -8.87 -23.81 -10.83
C CYS A 176 -7.60 -23.19 -10.22
N GLY A 177 -7.41 -23.41 -8.92
CA GLY A 177 -6.36 -22.76 -8.15
C GLY A 177 -4.96 -23.19 -8.53
N SER A 178 -4.05 -22.25 -8.53
CA SER A 178 -2.63 -22.42 -8.75
C SER A 178 -1.96 -23.16 -7.56
N GLY A 179 -1.02 -24.02 -7.87
CA GLY A 179 -0.21 -24.77 -6.91
C GLY A 179 -0.13 -26.25 -7.24
N VAL A 180 -0.98 -26.72 -8.17
CA VAL A 180 -1.00 -28.10 -8.65
C VAL A 180 -0.60 -28.15 -10.12
N PHE A 181 -0.95 -27.14 -10.92
CA PHE A 181 -0.60 -27.00 -12.34
C PHE A 181 -0.33 -25.51 -12.68
N GLU A 182 0.37 -25.28 -13.79
CA GLU A 182 0.67 -23.93 -14.26
C GLU A 182 -0.59 -23.19 -14.69
N ARG A 183 -0.73 -21.93 -14.28
CA ARG A 183 -1.87 -21.10 -14.64
C ARG A 183 -1.80 -20.61 -16.08
N LEU A 184 -0.59 -20.21 -16.53
CA LEU A 184 -0.34 -19.73 -17.88
C LEU A 184 0.30 -20.84 -18.72
N ILE A 185 -0.52 -21.52 -19.53
CA ILE A 185 -0.09 -22.65 -20.39
C ILE A 185 0.55 -22.07 -21.66
N HIS A 186 1.79 -22.45 -21.90
CA HIS A 186 2.53 -22.08 -23.11
C HIS A 186 2.19 -23.06 -24.25
N LEU A 187 1.70 -22.54 -25.38
CA LEU A 187 1.35 -23.32 -26.55
C LEU A 187 2.54 -23.48 -27.51
N PRO A 188 2.59 -24.54 -28.33
CA PRO A 188 3.62 -24.70 -29.34
C PRO A 188 3.59 -23.60 -30.40
N GLY A 189 4.75 -23.26 -30.96
CA GLY A 189 4.86 -22.39 -32.13
C GLY A 189 5.07 -20.91 -31.87
N GLY A 190 5.38 -20.49 -30.63
CA GLY A 190 5.70 -19.09 -30.32
C GLY A 190 5.26 -18.68 -28.92
N ASN A 191 5.24 -17.37 -28.65
CA ASN A 191 4.80 -16.83 -27.36
C ASN A 191 3.27 -16.76 -27.28
N THR A 192 2.60 -17.90 -27.46
CA THR A 192 1.15 -18.05 -27.38
C THR A 192 0.79 -18.75 -26.07
N TYR A 193 -0.16 -18.19 -25.34
CA TYR A 193 -0.53 -18.66 -24.01
C TYR A 193 -2.03 -18.82 -23.88
N MET A 194 -2.47 -19.75 -23.00
CA MET A 194 -3.85 -19.90 -22.55
C MET A 194 -3.88 -20.00 -21.03
N LEU A 195 -4.90 -19.41 -20.40
CA LEU A 195 -5.15 -19.57 -18.97
C LEU A 195 -5.74 -20.94 -18.67
N SER A 196 -5.20 -21.65 -17.67
CA SER A 196 -5.65 -22.99 -17.28
C SER A 196 -7.12 -23.02 -16.83
N GLU A 197 -7.60 -21.94 -16.20
CA GLU A 197 -9.00 -21.81 -15.83
C GLU A 197 -9.94 -21.77 -17.05
N GLU A 198 -9.52 -21.18 -18.17
CA GLU A 198 -10.29 -21.22 -19.43
C GLU A 198 -10.27 -22.62 -20.07
N LEU A 199 -9.13 -23.30 -20.00
CA LEU A 199 -9.00 -24.68 -20.45
C LEU A 199 -9.93 -25.61 -19.66
N ILE A 200 -9.95 -25.51 -18.32
CA ILE A 200 -10.83 -26.29 -17.45
C ILE A 200 -12.31 -25.99 -17.79
N LEU A 201 -12.64 -24.70 -17.93
CA LEU A 201 -14.02 -24.28 -18.26
C LEU A 201 -14.47 -24.81 -19.61
N HIS A 202 -13.57 -24.95 -20.59
CA HIS A 202 -13.90 -25.53 -21.90
C HIS A 202 -14.20 -27.01 -21.79
N TYR A 203 -13.34 -27.78 -21.10
CA TYR A 203 -13.47 -29.22 -20.99
C TYR A 203 -14.38 -29.71 -19.84
N ILE A 204 -15.23 -28.84 -19.25
CA ILE A 204 -16.24 -29.22 -18.26
C ILE A 204 -17.09 -30.45 -18.70
N PRO A 205 -17.54 -30.60 -19.99
CA PRO A 205 -18.27 -31.78 -20.39
C PRO A 205 -17.51 -33.09 -20.27
N LYS A 206 -16.16 -33.07 -20.39
CA LYS A 206 -15.30 -34.25 -20.13
C LYS A 206 -15.27 -34.62 -18.65
N VAL A 207 -15.36 -33.63 -17.76
CA VAL A 207 -15.29 -33.81 -16.30
C VAL A 207 -16.64 -34.36 -15.76
N PHE A 208 -17.75 -33.76 -16.15
CA PHE A 208 -19.08 -34.14 -15.66
C PHE A 208 -19.82 -35.07 -16.65
N LYS A 209 -19.20 -36.20 -16.96
CA LYS A 209 -19.79 -37.21 -17.86
C LYS A 209 -21.15 -37.65 -17.36
N GLY A 210 -22.15 -37.64 -18.24
CA GLY A 210 -23.53 -38.06 -17.93
C GLY A 210 -24.47 -36.93 -17.47
N TYR A 211 -23.96 -35.70 -17.39
CA TYR A 211 -24.77 -34.50 -17.18
C TYR A 211 -24.75 -33.60 -18.42
N GLN A 212 -25.84 -32.86 -18.61
CA GLN A 212 -25.89 -31.82 -19.62
C GLN A 212 -25.48 -30.50 -18.99
N VAL A 213 -24.52 -29.81 -19.59
CA VAL A 213 -24.07 -28.46 -19.16
C VAL A 213 -25.07 -27.43 -19.66
N LYS A 214 -25.76 -26.73 -18.75
CA LYS A 214 -26.71 -25.66 -19.05
C LYS A 214 -26.04 -24.29 -19.10
N GLU A 215 -25.28 -23.97 -18.09
CA GLU A 215 -24.55 -22.70 -17.92
C GLU A 215 -23.19 -22.95 -17.28
N LYS A 216 -22.21 -22.14 -17.59
CA LYS A 216 -20.90 -22.22 -16.98
C LYS A 216 -20.22 -20.84 -16.89
N SER A 217 -19.47 -20.60 -15.83
CA SER A 217 -18.67 -19.38 -15.62
C SER A 217 -17.46 -19.69 -14.75
N LEU A 218 -16.42 -18.88 -14.86
CA LEU A 218 -15.43 -18.77 -13.80
C LEU A 218 -16.01 -17.90 -12.70
N LEU A 219 -15.65 -18.22 -11.47
CA LEU A 219 -16.08 -17.54 -10.26
C LEU A 219 -14.89 -17.29 -9.36
N ARG A 220 -14.79 -16.08 -8.80
CA ARG A 220 -13.79 -15.70 -7.80
C ARG A 220 -14.49 -15.05 -6.61
N VAL A 221 -14.14 -15.48 -5.40
CA VAL A 221 -14.69 -14.95 -4.14
C VAL A 221 -13.67 -14.11 -3.43
N THR A 222 -14.03 -12.88 -3.05
CA THR A 222 -13.26 -12.08 -2.11
C THR A 222 -13.90 -12.16 -0.74
N ARG A 223 -13.11 -12.46 0.30
CA ARG A 223 -13.58 -12.60 1.69
C ARG A 223 -13.13 -11.44 2.55
N ASN A 224 -13.92 -11.13 3.56
CA ASN A 224 -13.50 -10.18 4.61
C ASN A 224 -12.16 -10.65 5.22
N ALA A 225 -11.27 -9.72 5.53
CA ALA A 225 -10.00 -9.98 6.20
C ALA A 225 -9.80 -9.09 7.44
N ASP A 226 -10.83 -8.34 7.83
CA ASP A 226 -10.76 -7.42 8.96
C ASP A 226 -11.24 -8.14 10.23
N ILE A 227 -10.30 -8.53 11.09
CA ILE A 227 -10.56 -9.06 12.43
C ILE A 227 -9.89 -8.13 13.43
N ASP A 228 -10.61 -7.71 14.45
CA ASP A 228 -10.04 -6.99 15.58
C ASP A 228 -9.27 -7.97 16.46
N ALA A 229 -7.94 -7.93 16.35
CA ALA A 229 -7.07 -8.81 17.14
C ALA A 229 -7.11 -8.46 18.64
N ASP A 230 -7.23 -7.17 18.97
CA ASP A 230 -7.18 -6.71 20.34
C ASP A 230 -8.44 -7.10 21.13
N ALA A 231 -9.59 -7.17 20.45
CA ALA A 231 -10.85 -7.61 21.07
C ALA A 231 -10.91 -9.12 21.36
N LEU A 232 -10.00 -9.91 20.80
CA LEU A 232 -9.98 -11.37 20.90
C LEU A 232 -8.78 -11.93 21.68
N TYR A 233 -7.85 -11.07 22.08
CA TYR A 233 -6.63 -11.48 22.78
C TYR A 233 -6.92 -11.85 24.24
N ASP A 234 -6.40 -12.98 24.67
CA ASP A 234 -6.39 -13.45 26.04
C ASP A 234 -4.96 -13.31 26.59
N GLU A 235 -4.80 -12.59 27.70
CA GLU A 235 -3.49 -12.28 28.31
C GLU A 235 -2.70 -13.52 28.74
N ASP A 236 -3.39 -14.66 28.95
CA ASP A 236 -2.75 -15.93 29.32
C ASP A 236 -2.12 -16.68 28.13
N LEU A 237 -2.27 -16.19 26.89
CA LEU A 237 -1.76 -16.82 25.68
C LEU A 237 -0.46 -16.15 25.18
N ASP A 238 0.47 -16.97 24.63
CA ASP A 238 1.59 -16.41 23.84
C ASP A 238 1.04 -15.62 22.66
N TYR A 239 1.35 -14.33 22.62
CA TYR A 239 0.84 -13.42 21.61
C TYR A 239 1.17 -13.82 20.17
N ARG A 240 2.31 -14.49 19.93
CA ARG A 240 2.70 -15.03 18.61
C ARG A 240 1.82 -16.20 18.19
N GLU A 241 1.53 -17.12 19.12
CA GLU A 241 0.66 -18.27 18.86
C GLU A 241 -0.77 -17.80 18.61
N PHE A 242 -1.24 -16.84 19.40
CA PHE A 242 -2.53 -16.18 19.19
C PHE A 242 -2.62 -15.54 17.79
N MET A 243 -1.60 -14.78 17.35
CA MET A 243 -1.57 -14.15 16.03
C MET A 243 -1.54 -15.19 14.91
N ALA A 244 -0.80 -16.29 15.06
CA ALA A 244 -0.78 -17.39 14.09
C ALA A 244 -2.17 -18.04 13.93
N ASP A 245 -2.91 -18.21 15.02
CA ASP A 245 -4.28 -18.74 15.01
C ASP A 245 -5.29 -17.77 14.43
N LEU A 246 -5.14 -16.47 14.71
CA LEU A 246 -5.95 -15.41 14.13
C LEU A 246 -5.84 -15.38 12.60
N ILE A 247 -4.64 -15.54 12.06
CA ILE A 247 -4.40 -15.62 10.62
C ILE A 247 -5.17 -16.79 10.01
N LYS A 248 -5.18 -17.95 10.66
CA LYS A 248 -5.95 -19.13 10.21
C LYS A 248 -7.46 -18.85 10.21
N LYS A 249 -7.98 -18.17 11.26
CA LYS A 249 -9.40 -17.79 11.37
C LYS A 249 -9.78 -16.78 10.26
N ARG A 250 -8.93 -15.78 10.00
CA ARG A 250 -9.14 -14.77 8.96
C ARG A 250 -9.37 -15.38 7.57
N LYS A 251 -8.68 -16.47 7.25
CA LYS A 251 -8.84 -17.19 5.96
C LYS A 251 -10.27 -17.75 5.74
N LYS A 252 -11.08 -17.84 6.79
CA LYS A 252 -12.45 -18.41 6.78
C LYS A 252 -13.59 -17.39 6.91
N LEU A 253 -13.29 -16.09 6.87
CA LEU A 253 -14.29 -15.05 7.05
C LEU A 253 -15.31 -14.98 5.90
N ALA A 254 -16.41 -14.26 6.13
CA ALA A 254 -17.54 -14.16 5.22
C ALA A 254 -17.15 -13.59 3.83
N PRO A 255 -17.79 -14.04 2.74
CA PRO A 255 -17.65 -13.44 1.42
C PRO A 255 -18.18 -12.02 1.42
N VAL A 256 -17.47 -11.13 0.71
CA VAL A 256 -17.84 -9.71 0.55
C VAL A 256 -18.00 -9.31 -0.92
N ARG A 257 -17.50 -10.13 -1.85
CA ARG A 257 -17.65 -9.94 -3.30
C ARG A 257 -17.57 -11.27 -4.03
N ILE A 258 -18.38 -11.39 -5.09
CA ILE A 258 -18.28 -12.44 -6.10
C ILE A 258 -18.00 -11.78 -7.44
N GLU A 259 -17.08 -12.35 -8.21
CA GLU A 259 -16.77 -11.97 -9.58
C GLU A 259 -17.04 -13.16 -10.50
N LEU A 260 -17.71 -12.91 -11.62
CA LEU A 260 -18.05 -13.90 -12.64
C LEU A 260 -17.46 -13.47 -13.99
N SER A 261 -16.84 -14.41 -14.70
CA SER A 261 -16.31 -14.16 -16.06
C SER A 261 -17.38 -14.20 -17.15
N ARG A 262 -18.50 -14.86 -16.90
CA ARG A 262 -19.62 -14.99 -17.84
C ARG A 262 -20.94 -14.79 -17.13
N LYS A 263 -21.91 -14.22 -17.85
CA LYS A 263 -23.28 -14.05 -17.32
C LYS A 263 -23.92 -15.42 -17.08
N LEU A 264 -24.50 -15.58 -15.91
CA LEU A 264 -25.37 -16.69 -15.54
C LEU A 264 -26.82 -16.18 -15.41
N SER A 265 -27.80 -17.06 -15.48
CA SER A 265 -29.19 -16.70 -15.21
C SER A 265 -29.38 -16.20 -13.76
N GLU A 266 -30.39 -15.37 -13.55
CA GLU A 266 -30.69 -14.83 -12.19
C GLU A 266 -30.92 -15.95 -11.17
N GLY A 267 -31.54 -17.05 -11.59
CA GLY A 267 -31.77 -18.24 -10.76
C GLY A 267 -30.45 -18.89 -10.33
N SER A 268 -29.49 -19.01 -11.24
CA SER A 268 -28.16 -19.58 -10.98
C SER A 268 -27.34 -18.66 -10.04
N VAL A 269 -27.37 -17.36 -10.30
CA VAL A 269 -26.71 -16.37 -9.43
C VAL A 269 -27.31 -16.40 -8.02
N LYS A 270 -28.64 -16.44 -7.92
CA LYS A 270 -29.34 -16.54 -6.63
C LYS A 270 -28.91 -17.78 -5.85
N LEU A 271 -28.85 -18.93 -6.50
CA LEU A 271 -28.45 -20.21 -5.90
C LEU A 271 -27.02 -20.15 -5.38
N ILE A 272 -26.08 -19.57 -6.13
CA ILE A 272 -24.69 -19.35 -5.69
C ILE A 272 -24.64 -18.41 -4.47
N CYS A 273 -25.39 -17.31 -4.51
CA CYS A 273 -25.47 -16.34 -3.43
C CYS A 273 -26.03 -16.95 -2.14
N GLU A 274 -27.05 -17.81 -2.24
CA GLU A 274 -27.60 -18.52 -1.09
C GLU A 274 -26.59 -19.46 -0.43
N HIS A 275 -25.83 -20.22 -1.22
CA HIS A 275 -24.74 -21.08 -0.70
C HIS A 275 -23.59 -20.30 -0.04
N LEU A 276 -23.27 -19.13 -0.57
CA LEU A 276 -22.20 -18.28 -0.05
C LEU A 276 -22.68 -17.28 1.02
N ALA A 277 -23.98 -17.25 1.33
CA ALA A 277 -24.60 -16.31 2.27
C ALA A 277 -24.27 -14.83 1.95
N ILE A 278 -24.30 -14.46 0.68
CA ILE A 278 -24.02 -13.11 0.18
C ILE A 278 -25.19 -12.58 -0.66
N LYS A 279 -25.42 -11.27 -0.67
CA LYS A 279 -26.48 -10.66 -1.49
C LYS A 279 -26.02 -10.47 -2.93
N SER A 280 -26.95 -10.57 -3.89
CA SER A 280 -26.67 -10.43 -5.33
C SER A 280 -26.07 -9.08 -5.74
N GLN A 281 -26.31 -8.02 -4.96
CA GLN A 281 -25.68 -6.70 -5.21
C GLN A 281 -24.14 -6.70 -5.12
N TYR A 282 -23.54 -7.73 -4.54
CA TYR A 282 -22.08 -7.90 -4.44
C TYR A 282 -21.51 -8.83 -5.52
N VAL A 283 -22.32 -9.15 -6.54
CA VAL A 283 -21.88 -9.94 -7.70
C VAL A 283 -21.52 -9.00 -8.84
N PHE A 284 -20.30 -9.11 -9.33
CA PHE A 284 -19.75 -8.31 -10.43
C PHE A 284 -19.41 -9.22 -11.61
N HIS A 285 -19.49 -8.66 -12.82
CA HIS A 285 -19.07 -9.32 -14.04
C HIS A 285 -17.80 -8.67 -14.57
N SER A 286 -16.84 -9.48 -15.03
CA SER A 286 -15.61 -9.00 -15.67
C SER A 286 -15.43 -9.71 -17.01
N GLN A 287 -15.10 -8.95 -18.06
CA GLN A 287 -14.70 -9.49 -19.36
C GLN A 287 -13.19 -9.81 -19.39
N ALA A 288 -12.40 -9.09 -18.60
CA ALA A 288 -11.00 -9.43 -18.35
C ALA A 288 -10.90 -10.65 -17.42
N PRO A 289 -9.75 -11.36 -17.41
CA PRO A 289 -9.49 -12.43 -16.46
C PRO A 289 -9.72 -11.98 -15.01
N LEU A 290 -10.31 -12.88 -14.19
CA LEU A 290 -10.69 -12.57 -12.81
C LEU A 290 -9.51 -12.27 -11.87
N ASP A 291 -8.31 -12.57 -12.30
CA ASP A 291 -7.06 -12.25 -11.62
C ASP A 291 -5.99 -11.93 -12.66
N LEU A 292 -5.48 -10.69 -12.64
CA LEU A 292 -4.47 -10.19 -13.58
C LEU A 292 -3.02 -10.45 -13.13
N SER A 293 -2.78 -11.21 -12.07
CA SER A 293 -1.42 -11.48 -11.60
C SER A 293 -0.54 -12.23 -12.61
N PHE A 294 -1.13 -12.92 -13.59
CA PHE A 294 -0.39 -13.62 -14.65
C PHE A 294 0.33 -12.67 -15.62
N VAL A 295 -0.03 -11.38 -15.66
CA VAL A 295 0.57 -10.41 -16.58
C VAL A 295 2.08 -10.29 -16.40
N PHE A 296 2.59 -10.48 -15.18
CA PHE A 296 4.03 -10.48 -14.91
C PHE A 296 4.78 -11.60 -15.66
N GLN A 297 4.12 -12.75 -15.90
CA GLN A 297 4.71 -13.83 -16.72
C GLN A 297 4.70 -13.49 -18.21
N ILE A 298 3.66 -12.77 -18.67
CA ILE A 298 3.61 -12.22 -20.05
C ILE A 298 4.72 -11.20 -20.25
N GLU A 299 4.94 -10.30 -19.29
CA GLU A 299 6.01 -9.30 -19.33
C GLU A 299 7.39 -9.94 -19.42
N ASP A 300 7.61 -11.09 -18.76
CA ASP A 300 8.89 -11.80 -18.83
C ASP A 300 9.23 -12.25 -20.26
N ALA A 301 8.25 -12.63 -21.06
CA ALA A 301 8.44 -12.94 -22.49
C ALA A 301 8.87 -11.72 -23.33
N LEU A 302 8.54 -10.51 -22.86
CA LEU A 302 8.80 -9.23 -23.53
C LEU A 302 10.05 -8.49 -22.99
N ARG A 303 10.73 -9.01 -21.98
CA ARG A 303 11.88 -8.36 -21.30
C ARG A 303 13.02 -7.96 -22.24
N LYS A 304 13.09 -8.56 -23.43
CA LYS A 304 14.10 -8.25 -24.44
C LYS A 304 13.79 -6.99 -25.26
N ILE A 305 12.64 -6.37 -25.06
CA ILE A 305 12.16 -5.18 -25.77
C ILE A 305 12.12 -4.02 -24.77
N PRO A 306 13.21 -3.24 -24.63
CA PRO A 306 13.35 -2.25 -23.55
C PRO A 306 12.30 -1.15 -23.58
N GLU A 307 11.82 -0.74 -24.77
CA GLU A 307 10.83 0.32 -24.94
C GLU A 307 9.45 0.01 -24.34
N LEU A 308 9.18 -1.26 -24.01
CA LEU A 308 7.95 -1.68 -23.36
C LEU A 308 7.94 -1.49 -21.83
N PHE A 309 9.09 -1.16 -21.27
CA PHE A 309 9.32 -1.01 -19.84
C PHE A 309 9.92 0.35 -19.51
N TYR A 310 9.77 0.79 -18.27
CA TYR A 310 10.58 1.90 -17.78
C TYR A 310 12.07 1.55 -17.86
N GLU A 311 12.89 2.50 -18.23
CA GLU A 311 14.34 2.35 -18.18
C GLU A 311 14.76 1.88 -16.78
N ARG A 312 15.60 0.85 -16.72
CA ARG A 312 16.06 0.32 -15.42
C ARG A 312 16.93 1.34 -14.72
N ARG A 313 16.46 1.82 -13.57
CA ARG A 313 17.17 2.77 -12.73
C ARG A 313 17.63 2.13 -11.44
N THR A 314 18.87 2.39 -11.06
CA THR A 314 19.46 1.95 -9.80
C THR A 314 19.64 3.16 -8.89
N PRO A 315 19.32 3.05 -7.58
CA PRO A 315 19.58 4.11 -6.63
C PRO A 315 21.04 4.56 -6.68
N ARG A 316 21.29 5.86 -6.64
CA ARG A 316 22.62 6.45 -6.75
C ARG A 316 23.30 6.57 -5.39
N LYS A 317 24.62 6.67 -5.39
CA LYS A 317 25.39 6.99 -4.17
C LYS A 317 24.99 8.39 -3.72
N SER A 318 24.63 8.56 -2.45
CA SER A 318 24.26 9.86 -1.92
C SER A 318 25.48 10.76 -1.78
N PRO A 319 25.42 12.01 -2.25
CA PRO A 319 26.51 13.00 -2.04
C PRO A 319 26.64 13.43 -0.58
N ALA A 320 25.65 13.15 0.26
CA ALA A 320 25.71 13.46 1.69
C ALA A 320 26.78 12.66 2.44
N PHE A 321 27.26 11.54 1.85
CA PHE A 321 28.28 10.67 2.42
C PHE A 321 29.53 10.63 1.53
N THR A 322 30.69 10.88 2.10
CA THR A 322 31.96 10.98 1.37
C THR A 322 32.93 9.87 1.74
N GLY A 323 33.57 9.27 0.73
CA GLY A 323 34.68 8.32 0.89
C GLY A 323 34.35 7.06 1.71
N ASP A 324 35.40 6.44 2.24
CA ASP A 324 35.35 5.25 3.10
C ASP A 324 35.40 5.62 4.60
N ARG A 325 35.00 6.84 4.94
CA ARG A 325 34.95 7.30 6.32
C ARG A 325 33.80 6.63 7.08
N PRO A 326 33.97 6.36 8.38
CA PRO A 326 32.90 5.83 9.22
C PRO A 326 31.62 6.68 9.12
N ILE A 327 30.49 6.01 9.00
CA ILE A 327 29.19 6.68 8.85
C ILE A 327 28.83 7.48 10.11
N LEU A 328 29.07 6.91 11.29
CA LEU A 328 28.79 7.58 12.57
C LEU A 328 29.60 8.89 12.71
N ASP A 329 30.85 8.91 12.29
CA ASP A 329 31.67 10.14 12.32
C ASP A 329 31.08 11.22 11.40
N GLN A 330 30.60 10.84 10.22
CA GLN A 330 30.00 11.77 9.28
C GLN A 330 28.66 12.33 9.77
N ILE A 331 27.87 11.53 10.50
CA ILE A 331 26.61 11.97 11.13
C ILE A 331 26.92 12.91 12.31
N LYS A 332 28.00 12.65 13.05
CA LYS A 332 28.42 13.50 14.15
C LYS A 332 28.84 14.91 13.69
N GLU A 333 29.43 15.01 12.51
CA GLU A 333 29.81 16.28 11.90
C GLU A 333 28.64 17.11 11.41
N LYS A 334 27.65 16.45 10.83
CA LYS A 334 26.48 17.10 10.23
C LYS A 334 25.34 16.09 10.01
N ASP A 335 24.11 16.53 10.20
CA ASP A 335 22.91 15.76 9.86
C ASP A 335 22.94 15.27 8.41
N LYS A 336 22.40 14.09 8.15
CA LYS A 336 22.35 13.46 6.84
C LYS A 336 20.92 13.13 6.45
N LEU A 337 20.55 13.38 5.19
CA LEU A 337 19.28 13.01 4.61
C LEU A 337 19.48 12.12 3.39
N LEU A 338 18.84 10.95 3.39
CA LEU A 338 18.70 10.11 2.21
C LEU A 338 17.29 10.23 1.63
N SER A 339 17.20 10.26 0.30
CA SER A 339 15.94 10.32 -0.44
C SER A 339 15.79 9.10 -1.35
N TYR A 340 14.97 8.14 -0.91
CA TYR A 340 14.64 6.95 -1.70
C TYR A 340 13.57 7.26 -2.74
N PRO A 341 13.53 6.55 -3.88
CA PRO A 341 14.45 5.52 -4.38
C PRO A 341 15.64 6.09 -5.17
N TYR A 342 15.82 7.40 -5.16
CA TYR A 342 16.84 8.11 -5.94
C TYR A 342 18.23 7.82 -5.41
N GLU A 343 18.38 7.83 -4.10
CA GLU A 343 19.60 7.51 -3.37
C GLU A 343 19.54 6.12 -2.74
N SER A 344 20.72 5.50 -2.57
CA SER A 344 20.84 4.15 -2.02
C SER A 344 20.57 4.11 -0.51
N ILE A 345 19.93 3.04 -0.04
CA ILE A 345 19.78 2.72 1.39
C ILE A 345 21.09 2.28 2.05
N ASN A 346 22.15 1.99 1.28
CA ASN A 346 23.39 1.43 1.78
C ASN A 346 24.03 2.24 2.92
N PRO A 347 24.07 3.59 2.93
CA PRO A 347 24.63 4.32 4.07
C PRO A 347 23.91 3.98 5.38
N PHE A 348 22.59 3.80 5.37
CA PHE A 348 21.85 3.36 6.57
C PHE A 348 22.21 1.93 6.98
N LEU A 349 22.33 1.00 6.03
CA LEU A 349 22.74 -0.38 6.32
C LEU A 349 24.18 -0.44 6.87
N ASN A 350 25.06 0.35 6.30
CA ASN A 350 26.47 0.49 6.78
C ASN A 350 26.53 1.10 8.18
N MET A 351 25.68 2.07 8.50
CA MET A 351 25.54 2.62 9.85
C MET A 351 25.21 1.55 10.87
N LEU A 352 24.27 0.66 10.56
CA LEU A 352 23.89 -0.44 11.45
C LEU A 352 25.02 -1.47 11.60
N HIS A 353 25.68 -1.84 10.52
CA HIS A 353 26.81 -2.76 10.54
C HIS A 353 28.01 -2.17 11.28
N GLU A 354 28.32 -0.89 11.07
CA GLU A 354 29.35 -0.17 11.82
C GLU A 354 29.03 -0.16 13.33
N ALA A 355 27.79 0.18 13.69
CA ALA A 355 27.34 0.17 15.07
C ALA A 355 27.39 -1.23 15.72
N ALA A 356 27.10 -2.29 14.97
CA ALA A 356 27.20 -3.68 15.45
C ALA A 356 28.65 -4.06 15.81
N ASN A 357 29.64 -3.49 15.13
CA ASN A 357 31.06 -3.80 15.30
C ASN A 357 31.85 -2.78 16.11
N ASP A 358 31.32 -1.58 16.34
CA ASP A 358 32.00 -0.55 17.16
C ASP A 358 31.97 -0.94 18.65
N LYS A 359 33.16 -1.06 19.27
CA LYS A 359 33.33 -1.47 20.68
C LYS A 359 32.67 -0.50 21.66
N ASP A 360 32.56 0.77 21.31
CA ASP A 360 32.02 1.83 22.18
C ASP A 360 30.50 1.95 22.05
N VAL A 361 29.87 1.32 21.05
CA VAL A 361 28.41 1.19 20.94
C VAL A 361 27.91 0.22 22.00
N VAL A 362 27.01 0.68 22.85
CA VAL A 362 26.44 -0.10 23.96
C VAL A 362 25.05 -0.62 23.66
N SER A 363 24.24 0.10 22.86
CA SER A 363 22.89 -0.38 22.52
C SER A 363 22.43 0.07 21.14
N ILE A 364 21.57 -0.75 20.52
CA ILE A 364 20.80 -0.42 19.31
C ILE A 364 19.33 -0.70 19.62
N LYS A 365 18.46 0.31 19.42
CA LYS A 365 17.03 0.21 19.63
C LYS A 365 16.30 0.54 18.33
N MET A 366 15.32 -0.28 17.93
CA MET A 366 14.68 -0.12 16.63
C MET A 366 13.23 -0.57 16.62
N THR A 367 12.39 0.13 15.84
CA THR A 367 11.00 -0.27 15.57
C THR A 367 10.90 -0.90 14.18
N LEU A 368 10.29 -2.09 14.08
CA LEU A 368 10.11 -2.81 12.82
C LEU A 368 8.62 -3.03 12.55
N TYR A 369 8.16 -2.67 11.33
CA TYR A 369 6.77 -2.84 10.91
C TYR A 369 6.64 -3.84 9.74
N ARG A 370 7.32 -3.59 8.62
CA ARG A 370 7.40 -4.47 7.45
C ARG A 370 8.85 -4.65 7.08
N VAL A 371 9.31 -5.88 7.13
CA VAL A 371 10.72 -6.25 6.91
C VAL A 371 10.82 -7.13 5.66
N ALA A 372 11.91 -7.03 4.91
CA ALA A 372 12.15 -7.89 3.77
C ALA A 372 12.30 -9.36 4.19
N LYS A 373 11.97 -10.31 3.30
CA LYS A 373 12.17 -11.76 3.58
C LYS A 373 13.63 -12.14 3.82
N GLN A 374 14.55 -11.39 3.23
CA GLN A 374 15.99 -11.47 3.48
C GLN A 374 16.40 -10.05 3.83
N SER A 375 16.49 -9.73 5.11
CA SER A 375 16.68 -8.37 5.60
C SER A 375 18.06 -8.19 6.19
N LYS A 376 18.86 -7.36 5.53
CA LYS A 376 20.17 -6.91 6.04
C LYS A 376 20.04 -6.09 7.32
N VAL A 377 18.91 -5.44 7.53
CA VAL A 377 18.62 -4.72 8.78
C VAL A 377 18.55 -5.72 9.95
N VAL A 378 17.81 -6.81 9.79
CA VAL A 378 17.69 -7.84 10.83
C VAL A 378 19.02 -8.56 11.02
N GLU A 379 19.74 -8.87 9.93
CA GLU A 379 21.09 -9.46 10.01
C GLU A 379 22.04 -8.59 10.84
N ALA A 380 22.05 -7.26 10.64
CA ALA A 380 22.89 -6.32 11.42
C ALA A 380 22.47 -6.26 12.90
N LEU A 381 21.18 -6.36 13.22
CA LEU A 381 20.70 -6.40 14.61
C LEU A 381 21.12 -7.70 15.32
N ILE A 382 21.07 -8.83 14.62
CA ILE A 382 21.57 -10.13 15.11
C ILE A 382 23.07 -10.03 15.37
N GLU A 383 23.85 -9.55 14.40
CA GLU A 383 25.29 -9.33 14.54
C GLU A 383 25.62 -8.45 15.75
N ALA A 384 24.86 -7.39 15.97
CA ALA A 384 25.05 -6.50 17.13
C ALA A 384 24.82 -7.25 18.45
N ALA A 385 23.77 -8.05 18.55
CA ALA A 385 23.48 -8.85 19.75
C ALA A 385 24.56 -9.93 20.01
N GLU A 386 25.01 -10.63 18.97
CA GLU A 386 26.10 -11.61 19.04
C GLU A 386 27.43 -10.95 19.45
N ASN A 387 27.66 -9.69 19.07
CA ASN A 387 28.79 -8.86 19.51
C ASN A 387 28.62 -8.24 20.91
N GLY A 388 27.58 -8.65 21.66
CA GLY A 388 27.36 -8.29 23.05
C GLY A 388 26.71 -6.93 23.26
N LYS A 389 26.11 -6.30 22.22
CA LYS A 389 25.34 -5.07 22.36
C LYS A 389 23.97 -5.33 22.96
N GLU A 390 23.42 -4.39 23.72
CA GLU A 390 22.01 -4.40 24.09
C GLU A 390 21.17 -4.07 22.84
N VAL A 391 20.43 -5.05 22.32
CA VAL A 391 19.57 -4.84 21.14
C VAL A 391 18.11 -4.97 21.57
N LEU A 392 17.36 -3.86 21.45
CA LEU A 392 15.92 -3.78 21.71
C LEU A 392 15.17 -3.58 20.40
N VAL A 393 14.34 -4.53 20.04
CA VAL A 393 13.56 -4.47 18.79
C VAL A 393 12.08 -4.57 19.10
N LEU A 394 11.33 -3.56 18.68
CA LEU A 394 9.88 -3.66 18.69
C LEU A 394 9.41 -4.15 17.32
N VAL A 395 8.80 -5.33 17.27
CA VAL A 395 8.25 -5.95 16.06
C VAL A 395 6.73 -5.85 16.09
N GLU A 396 6.13 -5.13 15.14
CA GLU A 396 4.67 -5.01 15.01
C GLU A 396 4.09 -6.26 14.32
N LEU A 397 3.53 -7.19 15.11
CA LEU A 397 2.94 -8.42 14.58
C LEU A 397 1.58 -8.18 13.87
N LYS A 398 0.91 -7.06 14.12
CA LYS A 398 -0.36 -6.66 13.47
C LYS A 398 -0.14 -5.98 12.11
N ALA A 399 1.07 -6.08 11.51
CA ALA A 399 1.36 -5.58 10.17
C ALA A 399 0.61 -6.43 9.15
N ARG A 400 -0.56 -5.96 8.70
CA ARG A 400 -1.51 -6.71 7.86
C ARG A 400 -0.85 -7.28 6.61
N PHE A 401 -1.02 -8.60 6.38
CA PHE A 401 -0.43 -9.42 5.32
C PHE A 401 1.08 -9.71 5.42
N ASP A 402 1.76 -9.18 6.44
CA ASP A 402 3.17 -9.47 6.73
C ASP A 402 3.35 -10.21 8.08
N GLU A 403 2.25 -10.61 8.72
CA GLU A 403 2.25 -11.19 10.05
C GLU A 403 3.12 -12.46 10.14
N GLU A 404 3.00 -13.37 9.17
CA GLU A 404 3.78 -14.62 9.14
C GLU A 404 5.29 -14.35 9.03
N ASN A 405 5.67 -13.37 8.21
CA ASN A 405 7.07 -12.95 8.05
C ASN A 405 7.62 -12.34 9.34
N ASN A 406 6.85 -11.46 9.98
CA ASN A 406 7.25 -10.79 11.20
C ASN A 406 7.37 -11.76 12.38
N ILE A 407 6.49 -12.78 12.48
CA ILE A 407 6.60 -13.86 13.46
C ILE A 407 7.92 -14.66 13.24
N GLY A 408 8.27 -14.95 11.99
CA GLY A 408 9.53 -15.65 11.66
C GLY A 408 10.76 -14.86 12.13
N TRP A 409 10.84 -13.57 11.79
CA TRP A 409 11.95 -12.70 12.17
C TRP A 409 12.04 -12.49 13.68
N SER A 410 10.90 -12.37 14.38
CA SER A 410 10.92 -12.18 15.83
C SER A 410 11.60 -13.35 16.57
N ARG A 411 11.42 -14.58 16.09
CA ARG A 411 12.08 -15.76 16.65
C ARG A 411 13.60 -15.71 16.44
N LEU A 412 14.03 -15.38 15.23
CA LEU A 412 15.47 -15.29 14.92
C LEU A 412 16.17 -14.21 15.75
N LEU A 413 15.52 -13.07 15.98
CA LEU A 413 16.04 -12.01 16.84
C LEU A 413 16.16 -12.47 18.29
N GLU A 414 15.15 -13.15 18.83
CA GLU A 414 15.21 -13.71 20.21
C GLU A 414 16.29 -14.77 20.36
N ASP A 415 16.41 -15.68 19.39
CA ASP A 415 17.41 -16.76 19.39
C ASP A 415 18.85 -16.18 19.39
N ALA A 416 19.04 -14.99 18.76
CA ALA A 416 20.31 -14.25 18.78
C ALA A 416 20.55 -13.45 20.07
N GLY A 417 19.60 -13.40 20.99
CA GLY A 417 19.71 -12.65 22.26
C GLY A 417 19.20 -11.24 22.23
N CYS A 418 18.49 -10.82 21.16
CA CYS A 418 17.80 -9.54 21.14
C CYS A 418 16.59 -9.54 22.09
N ARG A 419 16.36 -8.42 22.76
CA ARG A 419 15.11 -8.19 23.47
C ARG A 419 14.03 -7.78 22.48
N VAL A 420 13.00 -8.60 22.30
CA VAL A 420 11.90 -8.32 21.36
C VAL A 420 10.63 -7.91 22.11
N ILE A 421 9.96 -6.87 21.61
CA ILE A 421 8.65 -6.41 22.08
C ILE A 421 7.66 -6.60 20.94
N TYR A 422 6.50 -7.23 21.24
CA TYR A 422 5.47 -7.57 20.24
C TYR A 422 4.33 -6.53 20.18
N GLY A 423 4.66 -5.31 19.74
CA GLY A 423 3.67 -4.24 19.65
C GLY A 423 3.32 -3.62 21.02
N LEU A 424 2.18 -2.97 21.08
CA LEU A 424 1.67 -2.27 22.25
C LEU A 424 0.15 -2.48 22.36
N ASP A 425 -0.38 -2.71 23.57
CA ASP A 425 -1.80 -2.91 23.76
C ASP A 425 -2.61 -1.68 23.37
N GLY A 426 -3.68 -1.90 22.58
CA GLY A 426 -4.54 -0.85 22.07
C GLY A 426 -3.94 0.06 21.01
N TYR A 427 -2.65 -0.07 20.69
CA TYR A 427 -1.96 0.76 19.69
C TYR A 427 -1.17 -0.09 18.71
N LYS A 428 -1.08 0.35 17.45
CA LYS A 428 -0.12 -0.20 16.47
C LYS A 428 1.11 0.68 16.43
N VAL A 429 2.29 0.07 16.48
CA VAL A 429 3.54 0.82 16.34
C VAL A 429 3.91 0.91 14.86
N HIS A 430 3.86 2.14 14.33
CA HIS A 430 4.11 2.40 12.91
C HIS A 430 5.27 3.39 12.69
N SER A 431 5.90 3.89 13.75
CA SER A 431 7.10 4.72 13.68
C SER A 431 8.25 3.98 12.99
N LYS A 432 9.15 4.72 12.38
CA LYS A 432 10.42 4.24 11.83
C LYS A 432 11.51 4.99 12.56
N LEU A 433 11.95 4.40 13.66
CA LEU A 433 12.88 5.00 14.61
C LEU A 433 13.98 3.99 14.92
N CYS A 434 15.22 4.42 14.77
CA CYS A 434 16.41 3.69 15.16
C CYS A 434 17.26 4.59 16.04
N LEU A 435 17.72 4.09 17.18
CA LEU A 435 18.60 4.79 18.12
C LEU A 435 19.81 3.92 18.41
N ILE A 436 20.99 4.45 18.10
CA ILE A 436 22.28 3.88 18.46
C ILE A 436 22.83 4.72 19.61
N THR A 437 23.19 4.06 20.72
CA THR A 437 23.82 4.71 21.87
C THR A 437 25.25 4.25 21.97
N LYS A 438 26.18 5.20 21.98
CA LYS A 438 27.62 4.98 22.12
C LYS A 438 28.09 5.61 23.44
N LYS A 439 28.93 4.89 24.17
CA LYS A 439 29.51 5.36 25.42
C LYS A 439 31.00 5.50 25.23
N THR A 440 31.47 6.75 25.17
CA THR A 440 32.91 7.09 25.21
C THR A 440 33.34 7.36 26.61
N ASP A 441 34.68 7.55 26.84
CA ASP A 441 35.20 7.90 28.16
C ASP A 441 34.72 9.29 28.66
N GLU A 442 34.27 10.14 27.70
CA GLU A 442 33.89 11.52 28.02
C GLU A 442 32.37 11.69 28.14
N GLN A 443 31.59 10.97 27.35
CA GLN A 443 30.13 11.21 27.25
C GLN A 443 29.35 10.04 26.65
N ILE A 444 28.03 10.15 26.77
CA ILE A 444 27.07 9.29 26.03
C ILE A 444 26.67 10.03 24.75
N GLU A 445 26.78 9.35 23.63
CA GLU A 445 26.45 9.85 22.31
C GLU A 445 25.20 9.14 21.77
N TYR A 446 24.34 9.90 21.09
CA TYR A 446 23.12 9.39 20.49
C TYR A 446 23.15 9.62 18.98
N TYR A 447 22.99 8.56 18.20
CA TYR A 447 22.81 8.63 16.75
C TYR A 447 21.40 8.16 16.46
N THR A 448 20.57 9.06 16.01
CA THR A 448 19.13 8.80 15.78
C THR A 448 18.84 8.82 14.31
N GLN A 449 18.21 7.75 13.80
CA GLN A 449 17.68 7.74 12.46
C GLN A 449 16.15 7.70 12.53
N ILE A 450 15.51 8.60 11.77
CA ILE A 450 14.06 8.70 11.63
C ILE A 450 13.68 8.57 10.15
N GLY A 451 12.78 7.65 9.83
CA GLY A 451 12.34 7.42 8.47
C GLY A 451 10.87 7.72 8.24
N THR A 452 10.52 8.09 7.02
CA THR A 452 9.12 8.15 6.58
C THR A 452 8.61 6.76 6.14
N GLY A 453 9.50 5.90 5.67
CA GLY A 453 9.22 4.56 5.13
C GLY A 453 9.78 3.41 5.96
N ASN A 454 9.27 2.20 5.69
CA ASN A 454 9.70 0.99 6.39
C ASN A 454 11.15 0.63 6.09
N TYR A 455 11.78 -0.09 7.02
CA TYR A 455 13.12 -0.67 6.85
C TYR A 455 13.05 -1.92 5.96
N ASN A 456 12.96 -1.69 4.65
CA ASN A 456 12.80 -2.75 3.68
C ASN A 456 13.55 -2.40 2.39
N GLU A 457 14.58 -3.17 2.07
CA GLU A 457 15.52 -2.93 0.98
C GLU A 457 14.87 -3.03 -0.42
N LYS A 458 13.75 -3.76 -0.53
CA LYS A 458 12.99 -3.85 -1.78
C LYS A 458 12.12 -2.61 -1.98
N THR A 459 11.38 -2.21 -0.95
CA THR A 459 10.49 -1.06 -1.05
C THR A 459 11.26 0.25 -1.17
N SER A 460 12.48 0.35 -0.60
CA SER A 460 13.34 1.52 -0.78
C SER A 460 13.75 1.79 -2.24
N ARG A 461 13.53 0.84 -3.15
CA ARG A 461 13.78 1.01 -4.60
C ARG A 461 12.52 1.38 -5.39
N LEU A 462 11.36 1.34 -4.75
CA LEU A 462 10.05 1.49 -5.40
C LEU A 462 9.21 2.62 -4.79
N TYR A 463 9.49 3.00 -3.55
CA TYR A 463 8.74 4.01 -2.80
C TYR A 463 9.58 5.25 -2.58
N THR A 464 8.95 6.42 -2.74
CA THR A 464 9.61 7.66 -2.32
C THR A 464 9.54 7.77 -0.81
N ASP A 465 10.69 7.79 -0.15
CA ASP A 465 10.81 7.94 1.29
C ASP A 465 12.04 8.75 1.67
N LEU A 466 12.04 9.28 2.88
CA LEU A 466 13.10 10.07 3.46
C LEU A 466 13.66 9.37 4.69
N SER A 467 14.96 9.50 4.90
CA SER A 467 15.68 8.96 6.06
C SER A 467 16.65 10.02 6.59
N LEU A 468 16.30 10.60 7.73
CA LEU A 468 17.13 11.57 8.46
C LEU A 468 17.98 10.84 9.48
N MET A 469 19.26 11.14 9.51
CA MET A 469 20.23 10.68 10.50
C MET A 469 20.84 11.90 11.19
N THR A 470 20.74 11.96 12.51
CA THR A 470 21.17 13.10 13.31
C THR A 470 21.91 12.68 14.55
N TYR A 471 22.86 13.51 14.97
CA TYR A 471 23.60 13.43 16.24
C TYR A 471 23.02 14.39 17.29
N ASN A 472 21.89 15.03 17.01
CA ASN A 472 21.27 15.97 17.94
C ASN A 472 20.91 15.27 19.26
N VAL A 473 21.48 15.77 20.37
CA VAL A 473 21.35 15.14 21.70
C VAL A 473 19.91 15.17 22.20
N ASP A 474 19.19 16.26 21.99
CA ASP A 474 17.82 16.40 22.46
C ASP A 474 16.87 15.43 21.73
N ILE A 475 17.03 15.29 20.40
CA ILE A 475 16.30 14.27 19.61
C ILE A 475 16.68 12.86 20.10
N GLY A 476 17.95 12.61 20.39
CA GLY A 476 18.44 11.33 20.89
C GLY A 476 17.86 10.96 22.25
N LEU A 477 17.80 11.90 23.19
CA LEU A 477 17.19 11.72 24.51
C LEU A 477 15.69 11.45 24.41
N GLU A 478 14.98 12.20 23.56
CA GLU A 478 13.54 11.96 23.34
C GLU A 478 13.28 10.61 22.66
N ALA A 479 14.13 10.19 21.71
CA ALA A 479 14.05 8.86 21.11
C ALA A 479 14.29 7.77 22.17
N ALA A 480 15.26 7.95 23.08
CA ALA A 480 15.49 7.04 24.20
C ALA A 480 14.24 6.93 25.12
N ASN A 481 13.63 8.08 25.43
CA ASN A 481 12.39 8.12 26.22
C ASN A 481 11.20 7.42 25.52
N VAL A 482 11.11 7.55 24.19
CA VAL A 482 10.10 6.81 23.39
C VAL A 482 10.31 5.31 23.54
N PHE A 483 11.54 4.81 23.35
CA PHE A 483 11.84 3.38 23.50
C PHE A 483 11.61 2.89 24.94
N GLN A 484 11.94 3.73 25.95
CA GLN A 484 11.68 3.37 27.35
C GLN A 484 10.19 3.24 27.62
N ALA A 485 9.35 4.17 27.15
CA ALA A 485 7.90 4.09 27.28
C ALA A 485 7.35 2.83 26.61
N LEU A 486 7.78 2.55 25.36
CA LEU A 486 7.37 1.35 24.64
C LEU A 486 7.78 0.05 25.36
N ALA A 487 8.97 0.03 25.97
CA ALA A 487 9.45 -1.12 26.75
C ALA A 487 8.64 -1.37 28.03
N MET A 488 7.97 -0.35 28.53
CA MET A 488 7.05 -0.44 29.69
C MET A 488 5.56 -0.66 29.28
N GLY A 489 5.29 -0.85 27.99
CA GLY A 489 3.92 -0.99 27.49
C GLY A 489 3.12 0.33 27.46
N GLU A 490 3.81 1.47 27.46
CA GLU A 490 3.20 2.80 27.51
C GLU A 490 3.50 3.64 26.27
N THR A 491 2.76 4.74 26.13
CA THR A 491 3.03 5.79 25.15
C THR A 491 3.57 7.04 25.84
N ILE A 492 4.53 7.72 25.21
CA ILE A 492 5.12 8.95 25.75
C ILE A 492 4.06 10.05 25.89
N LYS A 493 4.14 10.83 26.97
CA LYS A 493 3.15 11.87 27.33
C LYS A 493 3.58 13.27 26.96
N HIS A 494 4.89 13.51 26.85
CA HIS A 494 5.47 14.81 26.57
C HIS A 494 6.78 14.66 25.83
N VAL A 495 6.99 15.49 24.83
CA VAL A 495 8.23 15.69 24.07
C VAL A 495 8.29 17.16 23.63
N ASP A 496 9.46 17.70 23.49
CA ASP A 496 9.67 19.10 23.08
C ASP A 496 10.01 19.23 21.58
N HIS A 497 10.85 18.34 21.07
CA HIS A 497 11.38 18.38 19.70
C HIS A 497 10.61 17.46 18.76
N LEU A 498 10.48 16.18 19.10
CA LEU A 498 9.74 15.23 18.30
C LEU A 498 8.22 15.49 18.37
N LEU A 499 7.49 15.04 17.34
CA LEU A 499 6.03 14.93 17.41
C LEU A 499 5.69 13.45 17.51
N VAL A 500 5.16 13.00 18.64
CA VAL A 500 4.90 11.58 18.90
C VAL A 500 3.40 11.35 19.11
N ALA A 501 2.79 10.55 18.22
CA ALA A 501 1.43 10.06 18.44
C ALA A 501 1.45 8.88 19.43
N PRO A 502 0.33 8.66 20.19
CA PRO A 502 -0.99 9.30 20.03
C PRO A 502 -1.18 10.60 20.82
N LYS A 503 -0.26 11.01 21.70
CA LYS A 503 -0.53 12.07 22.67
C LYS A 503 0.04 13.45 22.31
N CYS A 504 1.15 13.50 21.58
CA CYS A 504 1.86 14.76 21.35
C CYS A 504 1.81 15.25 19.90
N LEU A 505 1.46 14.41 18.91
CA LEU A 505 1.54 14.79 17.50
C LEU A 505 0.39 15.71 17.09
N GLN A 506 -0.88 15.31 17.30
CA GLN A 506 -2.04 16.06 16.80
C GLN A 506 -2.10 17.47 17.41
N ASN A 507 -1.90 17.60 18.71
CA ASN A 507 -2.00 18.89 19.39
C ASN A 507 -0.93 19.87 18.87
N LYS A 508 0.32 19.42 18.76
CA LYS A 508 1.40 20.28 18.24
C LYS A 508 1.18 20.69 16.77
N ILE A 509 0.58 19.80 15.94
CA ILE A 509 0.17 20.17 14.58
C ILE A 509 -0.90 21.27 14.61
N LEU A 510 -1.90 21.14 15.48
CA LEU A 510 -2.95 22.15 15.62
C LEU A 510 -2.37 23.48 16.09
N ASP A 511 -1.46 23.47 17.05
CA ASP A 511 -0.75 24.66 17.55
C ASP A 511 0.03 25.38 16.44
N MET A 512 0.76 24.62 15.60
CA MET A 512 1.50 25.21 14.47
C MET A 512 0.57 25.79 13.39
N ILE A 513 -0.61 25.19 13.17
CA ILE A 513 -1.62 25.79 12.27
C ILE A 513 -2.19 27.07 12.90
N ASP A 514 -2.42 27.11 14.22
CA ASP A 514 -2.88 28.31 14.93
C ASP A 514 -1.85 29.44 14.87
N GLU A 515 -0.55 29.14 14.94
CA GLU A 515 0.52 30.13 14.72
C GLU A 515 0.40 30.77 13.33
N GLU A 516 0.21 29.97 12.26
CA GLU A 516 0.07 30.50 10.91
C GLU A 516 -1.26 31.29 10.72
N ILE A 517 -2.33 30.89 11.41
CA ILE A 517 -3.58 31.69 11.46
C ILE A 517 -3.33 33.05 12.10
N ALA A 518 -2.55 33.11 13.19
CA ALA A 518 -2.24 34.36 13.86
C ALA A 518 -1.39 35.27 12.97
N HIS A 519 -0.38 34.75 12.25
CA HIS A 519 0.42 35.50 11.28
C HIS A 519 -0.46 36.05 10.13
N ALA A 520 -1.31 35.24 9.53
CA ALA A 520 -2.22 35.68 8.49
C ALA A 520 -3.18 36.79 8.96
N ARG A 521 -3.72 36.68 10.17
CA ARG A 521 -4.58 37.72 10.80
C ARG A 521 -3.83 39.01 11.10
N ALA A 522 -2.54 38.94 11.36
CA ALA A 522 -1.66 40.10 11.53
C ALA A 522 -1.24 40.74 10.19
N GLY A 523 -1.62 40.16 9.06
CA GLY A 523 -1.21 40.60 7.72
C GLY A 523 0.20 40.21 7.34
N GLU A 524 0.76 39.24 8.05
CA GLU A 524 2.10 38.68 7.78
C GLU A 524 2.00 37.47 6.83
N PRO A 525 3.08 37.17 6.08
CA PRO A 525 3.13 35.98 5.24
C PRO A 525 2.91 34.69 6.06
N ALA A 526 1.93 33.88 5.65
CA ALA A 526 1.58 32.64 6.32
C ALA A 526 1.42 31.52 5.30
N TYR A 527 2.01 30.35 5.60
CA TYR A 527 2.06 29.24 4.67
C TYR A 527 2.02 27.88 5.38
N ILE A 528 1.28 26.93 4.78
CA ILE A 528 1.31 25.53 5.19
C ILE A 528 1.53 24.66 3.95
N GLY A 529 2.56 23.83 3.98
CA GLY A 529 2.87 22.82 2.96
C GLY A 529 2.79 21.41 3.53
N LEU A 530 1.98 20.53 2.94
CA LEU A 530 1.80 19.17 3.44
C LEU A 530 1.96 18.14 2.33
N LYS A 531 2.92 17.22 2.49
CA LYS A 531 2.99 16.00 1.67
C LYS A 531 2.68 14.80 2.55
N MET A 532 1.73 13.96 2.11
CA MET A 532 1.37 12.72 2.81
C MET A 532 0.57 11.78 1.92
N ASN A 533 0.28 10.57 2.43
CA ASN A 533 -0.55 9.63 1.67
C ASN A 533 -2.04 9.88 1.83
N SER A 534 -2.49 10.31 3.01
CA SER A 534 -3.92 10.46 3.30
C SER A 534 -4.22 11.58 4.30
N LEU A 535 -5.29 12.32 4.03
CA LEU A 535 -5.86 13.35 4.91
C LEU A 535 -7.30 12.99 5.25
N THR A 536 -7.56 12.57 6.49
CA THR A 536 -8.90 12.16 6.96
C THR A 536 -9.19 12.54 8.42
N ASP A 537 -8.23 13.14 9.14
CA ASP A 537 -8.42 13.58 10.52
C ASP A 537 -9.31 14.82 10.55
N LYS A 538 -10.50 14.69 11.16
CA LYS A 538 -11.51 15.74 11.14
C LYS A 538 -11.04 17.01 11.83
N LYS A 539 -10.39 16.89 13.02
CA LYS A 539 -9.90 18.08 13.74
C LYS A 539 -8.86 18.85 12.95
N ILE A 540 -7.91 18.14 12.33
CA ILE A 540 -6.89 18.80 11.51
C ILE A 540 -7.55 19.44 10.28
N MET A 541 -8.48 18.74 9.59
CA MET A 541 -9.18 19.32 8.44
C MET A 541 -9.99 20.57 8.82
N GLU A 542 -10.71 20.58 9.94
CA GLU A 542 -11.45 21.74 10.45
C GLU A 542 -10.48 22.90 10.71
N LYS A 543 -9.31 22.65 11.27
CA LYS A 543 -8.29 23.66 11.53
C LYS A 543 -7.66 24.19 10.22
N LEU A 544 -7.45 23.36 9.21
CA LEU A 544 -6.99 23.79 7.88
C LEU A 544 -8.04 24.66 7.18
N VAL A 545 -9.33 24.36 7.36
CA VAL A 545 -10.42 25.23 6.87
C VAL A 545 -10.39 26.59 7.57
N GLU A 546 -10.20 26.63 8.90
CA GLU A 546 -10.04 27.88 9.64
C GLU A 546 -8.83 28.68 9.13
N ALA A 547 -7.71 28.01 8.88
CA ALA A 547 -6.50 28.64 8.33
C ALA A 547 -6.75 29.23 6.92
N SER A 548 -7.45 28.49 6.05
CA SER A 548 -7.84 28.98 4.73
C SER A 548 -8.74 30.22 4.83
N CYS A 549 -9.74 30.21 5.72
CA CYS A 549 -10.60 31.36 5.97
C CYS A 549 -9.86 32.57 6.54
N ALA A 550 -8.75 32.35 7.27
CA ALA A 550 -7.89 33.41 7.77
C ALA A 550 -6.93 33.98 6.71
N GLY A 551 -6.86 33.39 5.53
CA GLY A 551 -5.99 33.82 4.44
C GLY A 551 -4.65 33.07 4.34
N VAL A 552 -4.45 32.01 5.11
CA VAL A 552 -3.23 31.16 5.01
C VAL A 552 -3.26 30.42 3.69
N ARG A 553 -2.18 30.50 2.91
CA ARG A 553 -2.00 29.66 1.73
C ARG A 553 -1.61 28.25 2.13
N ILE A 554 -2.34 27.25 1.62
CA ILE A 554 -2.14 25.85 1.94
C ILE A 554 -1.97 25.03 0.66
N ASP A 555 -0.79 24.49 0.44
CA ASP A 555 -0.48 23.60 -0.69
C ASP A 555 -0.28 22.18 -0.17
N MET A 556 -0.99 21.21 -0.78
CA MET A 556 -0.94 19.81 -0.35
C MET A 556 -0.63 18.87 -1.49
N VAL A 557 0.26 17.90 -1.26
CA VAL A 557 0.53 16.78 -2.16
C VAL A 557 0.03 15.50 -1.48
N ILE A 558 -1.19 15.08 -1.82
CA ILE A 558 -1.88 13.91 -1.22
C ILE A 558 -2.01 12.82 -2.27
N ARG A 559 -1.24 11.74 -2.12
CA ARG A 559 -1.25 10.63 -3.09
C ARG A 559 -2.59 9.90 -3.15
N GLY A 560 -3.18 9.58 -2.01
CA GLY A 560 -4.33 8.68 -1.87
C GLY A 560 -5.60 9.40 -1.45
N ILE A 561 -6.07 9.12 -0.25
CA ILE A 561 -7.34 9.62 0.29
C ILE A 561 -7.19 11.09 0.72
N CYS A 562 -8.02 11.96 0.15
CA CYS A 562 -8.23 13.31 0.65
C CYS A 562 -9.72 13.49 0.93
N CYS A 563 -10.08 13.68 2.22
CA CYS A 563 -11.47 13.91 2.60
C CYS A 563 -11.85 15.40 2.65
N LEU A 564 -10.93 16.30 2.35
CA LEU A 564 -11.16 17.75 2.30
C LEU A 564 -11.20 18.19 0.84
N ILE A 565 -12.30 18.77 0.41
CA ILE A 565 -12.46 19.31 -0.95
C ILE A 565 -11.85 20.72 -0.97
N PRO A 566 -10.83 20.97 -1.83
CA PRO A 566 -10.17 22.26 -1.94
C PRO A 566 -11.00 23.28 -2.75
N GLN A 567 -10.58 24.54 -2.77
CA GLN A 567 -11.06 25.59 -3.67
C GLN A 567 -12.58 25.87 -3.60
N VAL A 568 -13.23 25.57 -2.46
CA VAL A 568 -14.61 25.93 -2.21
C VAL A 568 -14.66 27.38 -1.71
N PRO A 569 -15.35 28.28 -2.40
CA PRO A 569 -15.41 29.71 -2.05
C PRO A 569 -15.84 29.97 -0.61
N GLY A 570 -15.13 30.88 0.08
CA GLY A 570 -15.39 31.24 1.46
C GLY A 570 -15.08 30.19 2.52
N LYS A 571 -14.50 29.05 2.12
CA LYS A 571 -14.15 27.93 3.04
C LYS A 571 -12.74 27.40 2.78
N THR A 572 -12.52 26.79 1.64
CA THR A 572 -11.24 26.15 1.29
C THR A 572 -10.60 26.77 0.05
N GLU A 573 -10.92 28.03 -0.25
CA GLU A 573 -10.45 28.73 -1.45
C GLU A 573 -8.91 28.88 -1.51
N ASN A 574 -8.24 28.94 -0.36
CA ASN A 574 -6.78 29.04 -0.25
C ASN A 574 -6.10 27.67 -0.11
N ILE A 575 -6.85 26.58 -0.24
CA ILE A 575 -6.34 25.21 -0.20
C ILE A 575 -6.18 24.68 -1.62
N HIS A 576 -5.00 24.18 -1.95
CA HIS A 576 -4.69 23.53 -3.22
C HIS A 576 -4.22 22.09 -2.96
N VAL A 577 -4.80 21.12 -3.65
CA VAL A 577 -4.48 19.72 -3.51
C VAL A 577 -4.00 19.16 -4.84
N ARG A 578 -2.83 18.52 -4.82
CA ARG A 578 -2.30 17.74 -5.93
C ARG A 578 -2.09 16.29 -5.52
N SER A 579 -2.17 15.38 -6.48
CA SER A 579 -1.91 13.96 -6.30
C SER A 579 -0.96 13.48 -7.38
N ILE A 580 0.16 12.87 -6.99
CA ILE A 580 1.12 12.25 -7.89
C ILE A 580 0.97 10.75 -7.79
N VAL A 581 0.65 10.11 -8.92
CA VAL A 581 0.66 8.67 -9.12
C VAL A 581 1.53 8.41 -10.35
N GLY A 582 2.55 7.59 -10.22
CA GLY A 582 3.50 7.36 -11.29
C GLY A 582 4.38 6.14 -11.04
N ARG A 583 5.56 6.14 -11.64
CA ARG A 583 6.53 5.05 -11.58
C ARG A 583 6.86 4.60 -10.16
N PHE A 584 7.09 5.55 -9.25
CA PHE A 584 7.36 5.29 -7.85
C PHE A 584 6.15 5.60 -7.00
N LEU A 585 5.94 4.81 -5.95
CA LEU A 585 4.87 5.07 -4.99
C LEU A 585 5.25 6.27 -4.11
N GLU A 586 4.50 7.37 -4.22
CA GLU A 586 4.67 8.53 -3.34
C GLU A 586 4.29 8.15 -1.91
N HIS A 587 5.29 8.08 -1.02
CA HIS A 587 5.11 7.56 0.33
C HIS A 587 5.68 8.47 1.43
N SER A 588 6.63 9.33 1.13
CA SER A 588 7.21 10.25 2.12
C SER A 588 6.18 11.23 2.68
N ARG A 589 6.40 11.66 3.93
CA ARG A 589 5.61 12.72 4.57
C ARG A 589 6.53 13.86 4.96
N ILE A 590 6.12 15.06 4.54
CA ILE A 590 6.80 16.32 4.85
C ILE A 590 5.73 17.30 5.34
N TYR A 591 5.98 17.94 6.48
CA TYR A 591 5.13 19.02 6.99
C TYR A 591 5.95 20.30 7.03
N ILE A 592 5.39 21.37 6.52
CA ILE A 592 6.00 22.70 6.44
C ILE A 592 5.01 23.69 7.05
N PHE A 593 5.43 24.42 8.06
CA PHE A 593 4.68 25.51 8.68
C PHE A 593 5.54 26.76 8.71
N GLY A 594 5.02 27.86 8.19
CA GLY A 594 5.75 29.13 8.09
C GLY A 594 6.33 29.41 6.72
N SER A 595 6.80 30.62 6.56
CA SER A 595 7.42 31.17 5.36
C SER A 595 8.46 32.23 5.71
N GLU A 596 9.25 32.65 4.72
CA GLU A 596 10.22 33.76 4.84
C GLU A 596 11.23 33.60 5.99
N GLY A 597 11.80 32.41 6.13
CA GLY A 597 12.83 32.09 7.14
C GLY A 597 12.26 31.63 8.49
N ARG A 598 10.94 31.48 8.62
CA ARG A 598 10.27 30.94 9.82
C ARG A 598 9.87 29.47 9.67
N GLU A 599 10.28 28.82 8.58
CA GLU A 599 9.82 27.48 8.25
C GLU A 599 10.22 26.45 9.32
N LYS A 600 9.19 25.85 9.92
CA LYS A 600 9.29 24.63 10.73
C LYS A 600 9.02 23.44 9.82
N ILE A 601 10.02 22.61 9.59
CA ILE A 601 9.93 21.47 8.66
C ILE A 601 10.09 20.18 9.44
N TYR A 602 9.19 19.22 9.16
CA TYR A 602 9.22 17.88 9.76
C TYR A 602 9.17 16.82 8.67
N ILE A 603 9.87 15.72 8.87
CA ILE A 603 9.61 14.45 8.18
C ILE A 603 8.90 13.49 9.13
N ALA A 604 7.96 12.70 8.62
CA ALA A 604 7.07 11.92 9.48
C ALA A 604 6.76 10.52 8.97
N SER A 605 6.44 9.63 9.90
CA SER A 605 5.82 8.34 9.59
C SER A 605 4.28 8.44 9.48
N ALA A 606 3.68 9.51 10.00
CA ALA A 606 2.24 9.70 10.12
C ALA A 606 1.62 10.37 8.89
N ASP A 607 0.46 9.86 8.47
CA ASP A 607 -0.53 10.62 7.71
C ASP A 607 -1.48 11.36 8.65
N PHE A 608 -2.18 12.39 8.19
CA PHE A 608 -3.23 13.02 8.99
C PHE A 608 -4.53 12.23 8.91
N MET A 609 -4.50 11.08 9.56
CA MET A 609 -5.65 10.18 9.74
C MET A 609 -5.88 9.96 11.23
N THR A 610 -7.12 9.94 11.68
CA THR A 610 -7.47 9.72 13.11
C THR A 610 -6.79 8.49 13.71
N ARG A 611 -6.66 7.41 12.94
CA ARG A 611 -5.92 6.21 13.39
C ARG A 611 -4.42 6.45 13.58
N ASN A 612 -3.78 7.32 12.77
CA ASN A 612 -2.37 7.64 12.90
C ASN A 612 -2.14 8.60 14.07
N THR A 613 -3.00 9.61 14.20
CA THR A 613 -2.85 10.66 15.19
C THR A 613 -3.23 10.22 16.60
N LEU A 614 -4.17 9.24 16.76
CA LEU A 614 -4.76 8.87 18.06
C LEU A 614 -4.67 7.39 18.41
N ARG A 615 -4.38 6.47 17.46
CA ARG A 615 -4.42 5.02 17.69
C ARG A 615 -3.17 4.29 17.22
N ARG A 616 -2.11 5.03 16.92
CA ARG A 616 -0.81 4.49 16.53
C ARG A 616 0.31 5.23 17.24
N VAL A 617 1.43 4.54 17.39
CA VAL A 617 2.69 5.20 17.71
C VAL A 617 3.34 5.61 16.39
N GLU A 618 3.41 6.90 16.18
CA GLU A 618 4.03 7.55 15.00
C GLU A 618 5.02 8.59 15.49
N VAL A 619 6.03 8.87 14.68
CA VAL A 619 7.04 9.88 14.99
C VAL A 619 7.20 10.82 13.81
N ALA A 620 7.26 12.13 14.10
CA ALA A 620 7.75 13.13 13.19
C ALA A 620 8.97 13.83 13.82
N ALA A 621 10.03 14.01 13.03
CA ALA A 621 11.26 14.66 13.45
C ALA A 621 11.38 16.05 12.85
N PRO A 622 11.71 17.07 13.66
CA PRO A 622 12.06 18.38 13.15
C PRO A 622 13.37 18.28 12.38
N VAL A 623 13.49 19.09 11.34
CA VAL A 623 14.71 19.25 10.56
C VAL A 623 15.36 20.56 10.96
N TYR A 624 16.55 20.51 11.58
CA TYR A 624 17.26 21.70 12.06
C TYR A 624 18.36 22.16 11.11
N ASP A 625 18.96 21.22 10.33
CA ASP A 625 19.99 21.57 9.35
C ASP A 625 19.40 22.41 8.20
N GLU A 626 19.95 23.61 7.98
CA GLU A 626 19.41 24.56 7.00
C GLU A 626 19.56 24.09 5.54
N GLU A 627 20.60 23.31 5.22
CA GLU A 627 20.75 22.77 3.87
C GLU A 627 19.71 21.65 3.61
N ILE A 628 19.44 20.83 4.63
CA ILE A 628 18.39 19.81 4.54
C ILE A 628 17.01 20.47 4.45
N LYS A 629 16.74 21.54 5.22
CA LYS A 629 15.50 22.33 5.08
C LYS A 629 15.35 22.85 3.66
N ALA A 630 16.38 23.51 3.13
CA ALA A 630 16.36 24.05 1.76
C ALA A 630 16.10 22.95 0.72
N ARG A 631 16.73 21.79 0.89
CA ARG A 631 16.51 20.62 0.02
C ARG A 631 15.06 20.13 0.07
N LEU A 632 14.47 20.00 1.24
CA LEU A 632 13.09 19.56 1.41
C LEU A 632 12.08 20.57 0.85
N LEU A 633 12.32 21.86 1.03
CA LEU A 633 11.50 22.92 0.43
C LEU A 633 11.54 22.85 -1.11
N GLU A 634 12.72 22.67 -1.68
CA GLU A 634 12.88 22.54 -3.13
C GLU A 634 12.21 21.28 -3.64
N MET A 635 12.37 20.13 -2.98
CA MET A 635 11.66 18.90 -3.33
C MET A 635 10.14 19.11 -3.33
N PHE A 636 9.60 19.79 -2.33
CA PHE A 636 8.18 20.08 -2.24
C PHE A 636 7.72 21.02 -3.37
N ARG A 637 8.49 22.06 -3.68
CA ARG A 637 8.20 23.00 -4.79
C ARG A 637 8.21 22.30 -6.15
N ILE A 638 9.16 21.40 -6.40
CA ILE A 638 9.22 20.60 -7.64
C ILE A 638 7.99 19.72 -7.77
N MET A 639 7.53 19.06 -6.70
CA MET A 639 6.28 18.28 -6.72
C MET A 639 5.05 19.14 -7.00
N LEU A 640 5.02 20.38 -6.52
CA LEU A 640 3.95 21.33 -6.84
C LEU A 640 4.00 21.84 -8.28
N LYS A 641 5.17 21.82 -8.93
CA LYS A 641 5.33 22.22 -10.34
C LYS A 641 5.15 21.06 -11.31
N ASP A 642 5.06 19.81 -10.83
CA ASP A 642 4.84 18.66 -11.71
C ASP A 642 3.58 18.86 -12.55
N ASN A 643 3.74 18.86 -13.87
CA ASN A 643 2.67 19.03 -14.85
C ASN A 643 2.51 17.83 -15.79
N GLN A 644 3.22 16.72 -15.52
CA GLN A 644 3.15 15.50 -16.30
C GLN A 644 2.43 14.37 -15.58
N GLN A 645 2.59 14.27 -14.25
CA GLN A 645 2.04 13.21 -13.42
C GLN A 645 1.04 13.75 -12.37
N ALA A 646 1.24 14.98 -11.89
CA ALA A 646 0.38 15.55 -10.86
C ALA A 646 -1.01 15.90 -11.41
N ARG A 647 -2.03 15.43 -10.69
CA ARG A 647 -3.42 15.79 -10.92
C ARG A 647 -3.88 16.74 -9.83
N GLN A 648 -4.44 17.88 -10.21
CA GLN A 648 -5.01 18.84 -9.26
C GLN A 648 -6.46 18.49 -8.98
N GLU A 649 -6.85 18.51 -7.70
CA GLU A 649 -8.22 18.39 -7.25
C GLU A 649 -8.92 19.75 -7.35
N ASN A 650 -10.12 19.79 -7.90
CA ASN A 650 -10.95 21.00 -8.00
C ASN A 650 -12.01 21.07 -6.88
N GLY A 651 -12.78 22.17 -6.83
CA GLY A 651 -13.86 22.37 -5.85
C GLY A 651 -15.04 21.39 -5.93
N GLU A 652 -15.06 20.48 -6.89
CA GLU A 652 -16.01 19.37 -7.02
C GLU A 652 -15.41 18.03 -6.58
N GLY A 653 -14.14 18.02 -6.13
CA GLY A 653 -13.41 16.82 -5.75
C GLY A 653 -12.99 15.95 -6.95
N ILE A 654 -12.79 16.55 -8.12
CA ILE A 654 -12.37 15.88 -9.36
C ILE A 654 -10.89 16.17 -9.59
N TYR A 655 -10.12 15.10 -9.88
CA TYR A 655 -8.69 15.18 -10.16
C TYR A 655 -8.44 15.24 -11.67
N ARG A 656 -7.63 16.20 -12.11
CA ARG A 656 -7.23 16.35 -13.53
C ARG A 656 -5.81 16.85 -13.65
N ILE A 657 -5.09 16.39 -14.67
CA ILE A 657 -3.85 17.02 -15.13
C ILE A 657 -4.26 18.35 -15.77
N LEU A 658 -3.70 19.44 -15.28
CA LEU A 658 -4.02 20.75 -15.84
C LEU A 658 -3.21 20.99 -17.12
N PRO A 659 -3.83 21.47 -18.20
CA PRO A 659 -3.11 21.95 -19.36
C PRO A 659 -2.20 23.11 -18.95
N THR A 660 -0.97 23.10 -19.46
CA THR A 660 0.00 24.15 -19.22
C THR A 660 0.87 24.36 -20.46
N ASP A 661 1.29 25.61 -20.67
CA ASP A 661 2.29 25.97 -21.68
C ASP A 661 3.71 26.00 -21.08
N GLU A 662 3.85 25.65 -19.80
CA GLU A 662 5.15 25.53 -19.14
C GLU A 662 5.93 24.30 -19.63
N GLU A 663 7.26 24.33 -19.46
CA GLU A 663 8.10 23.20 -19.80
C GLU A 663 7.63 21.92 -19.08
N PRO A 664 7.65 20.77 -19.77
CA PRO A 664 7.27 19.50 -19.15
C PRO A 664 8.15 19.18 -17.95
N LEU A 665 7.54 19.00 -16.78
CA LEU A 665 8.24 18.63 -15.56
C LEU A 665 7.53 17.44 -14.89
N ASN A 666 8.25 16.32 -14.80
CA ASN A 666 7.89 15.15 -14.00
C ASN A 666 8.79 15.13 -12.77
N ALA A 667 8.22 15.28 -11.59
CA ALA A 667 8.99 15.39 -10.35
C ALA A 667 9.86 14.15 -10.06
N GLN A 668 9.35 12.95 -10.34
CA GLN A 668 10.09 11.71 -10.11
C GLN A 668 11.28 11.55 -11.05
N GLU A 669 11.12 11.94 -12.30
CA GLU A 669 12.21 11.95 -13.27
C GLU A 669 13.26 13.02 -12.89
N TYR A 670 12.82 14.22 -12.54
CA TYR A 670 13.69 15.30 -12.10
C TYR A 670 14.58 14.90 -10.92
N PHE A 671 14.02 14.28 -9.88
CA PHE A 671 14.80 13.85 -8.72
C PHE A 671 15.78 12.72 -9.05
N TYR A 672 15.43 11.86 -9.99
CA TYR A 672 16.36 10.84 -10.44
C TYR A 672 17.54 11.44 -11.22
N GLU A 673 17.29 12.35 -12.14
CA GLU A 673 18.32 13.04 -12.91
C GLU A 673 19.23 13.85 -12.00
N GLN A 674 18.65 14.59 -11.04
CA GLN A 674 19.41 15.33 -10.03
C GLN A 674 20.33 14.40 -9.22
N ALA A 675 19.83 13.26 -8.76
CA ALA A 675 20.64 12.29 -8.01
C ALA A 675 21.73 11.67 -8.89
N TYR A 676 21.48 11.50 -10.18
CA TYR A 676 22.49 11.04 -11.14
C TYR A 676 23.60 12.05 -11.32
N GLU A 677 23.27 13.31 -11.60
CA GLU A 677 24.24 14.40 -11.78
C GLU A 677 25.11 14.60 -10.54
N LEU A 678 24.51 14.68 -9.36
CA LEU A 678 25.21 14.83 -8.11
C LEU A 678 26.16 13.65 -7.81
N SER A 679 25.79 12.43 -8.22
CA SER A 679 26.65 11.26 -8.06
C SER A 679 27.90 11.29 -8.94
N LEU A 680 27.89 12.00 -10.07
CA LEU A 680 29.02 12.15 -10.96
C LEU A 680 30.04 13.21 -10.50
N ILE A 681 29.57 14.22 -9.76
CA ILE A 681 30.43 15.30 -9.26
C ILE A 681 31.37 14.79 -8.13
N HIS A 682 31.00 13.69 -7.48
CA HIS A 682 31.74 13.11 -6.34
C HIS A 682 32.50 11.81 -6.70
N ILE A 683 32.73 11.53 -8.00
CA ILE A 683 33.65 10.50 -8.48
C ILE A 683 35.01 11.15 -8.75
#